data_d643435fd683d7c98f0ec894a9210c42
#
_entry.id   d643435fd683d7c98f0ec894a9210c42
#
_cell.length_a   1.000
_cell.length_b   1.000
_cell.length_c   1.000
_cell.angle_alpha   90.00
_cell.angle_beta   90.00
_cell.angle_gamma   90.00
#
_symmetry.space_group_name_H-M   'P 1'
#
loop_
_entity.id
_entity.type
_entity.pdbx_description
1 polymer ?
#
loop_
_entity_poly.entity_id
_entity_poly.type
_entity_poly.pdbx_seq_one_letter_code
_entity_poly.pdbx_strand_id
1 'polypeptide(L)'
;EMPPAPPEMPPAPPEMPPAPPEMPPAPPEMPPAPPEMPPAPPEMPPAPLEMPPAPPEMPPAPPEMPPAPLEMPPAPLEMPHADALLSPPAPAEDDSLAPPAVAVEEADIAVIDPLAPVSPVGDDFVAAGAKIRRSSEIDDVPGDKLEGTLHEIETTTLNADGDVIKQDIKGVLTVRNPSESDRIYDIDVMLNNTANTSLAGDHVQVDELESRKEFSTKYKVKNSRMLVMRERLDTNPDRDQERSLSVSKGGEGGPLNMELEVENVSGVSLSDVLVTRQMPSQMKMVPTGGADIEGNNLSWDIGQLSAGETKTLSLSGTIHIDGIKPVKAGVAKATYKADATLSTLSFRELDAFCRGFAYINSVEAERPDNWECKTIFENRSSFTVDLVKLQVSMKGSDDLLFDISDVTEDVLPDSRWESDTVNVESTGKPDFTWDLGYTVLPRASHSTEGSIELQPSTFEVLDASVIKSYSKTVLPSYRRHDLNAVITIKNEGSSPINAMRLTDDIPGLFDAPAAEDISVKVGNSDLTEAQFKAEISAGVTIEKELRSPDGAGHTLNMTIGLRSPLHLSPGKTLTISYPLVAPDPSPGNEEVAGPVRFEFCCEKYGPMCAREVEEVPIIRVRHHRRNFSAGKSVMPMGGKGRYEVLILFENNGDTALQDVCINDTLPSNFELKDWSVRGAGRSQRDDVTLETSKSESGSSNVWSIPVVEKGE
;
A
#
# COMPACT_ATOMS: atom_id res chain seq x y z
N GLU A 1 43.92 59.60 -59.07
CA GLU A 1 43.36 58.53 -58.19
C GLU A 1 42.71 59.20 -56.99
N MET A 2 41.37 59.05 -56.89
CA MET A 2 40.59 59.51 -55.75
C MET A 2 40.71 58.49 -54.61
N PRO A 3 40.84 58.95 -53.36
CA PRO A 3 40.86 58.03 -52.21
C PRO A 3 39.52 57.35 -52.07
N PRO A 4 39.49 56.11 -51.57
CA PRO A 4 38.23 55.32 -51.36
C PRO A 4 37.32 56.01 -50.33
N ALA A 5 36.02 55.89 -50.55
CA ALA A 5 34.97 56.41 -49.68
C ALA A 5 35.06 55.81 -48.24
N PRO A 6 34.74 56.62 -47.22
CA PRO A 6 34.77 56.14 -45.84
C PRO A 6 33.74 55.03 -45.63
N PRO A 7 33.95 54.05 -44.70
CA PRO A 7 33.05 52.97 -44.42
C PRO A 7 31.70 53.48 -43.84
N GLU A 8 30.62 52.84 -44.25
CA GLU A 8 29.26 53.15 -43.81
C GLU A 8 29.12 53.02 -42.27
N MET A 9 28.37 53.93 -41.67
CA MET A 9 28.09 53.95 -40.24
C MET A 9 27.38 52.63 -39.79
N PRO A 10 27.72 52.09 -38.61
CA PRO A 10 27.03 50.91 -38.06
C PRO A 10 25.51 51.19 -37.88
N PRO A 11 24.69 50.21 -38.05
CA PRO A 11 23.22 50.33 -37.86
C PRO A 11 22.88 50.82 -36.45
N ALA A 12 21.81 51.60 -36.32
CA ALA A 12 21.30 52.12 -35.08
C ALA A 12 20.99 50.96 -34.08
N PRO A 13 21.21 51.14 -32.78
CA PRO A 13 20.85 50.12 -31.78
C PRO A 13 19.35 49.84 -31.82
N PRO A 14 18.93 48.59 -31.51
CA PRO A 14 17.53 48.21 -31.50
C PRO A 14 16.75 49.03 -30.46
N GLU A 15 15.52 49.38 -30.80
CA GLU A 15 14.61 50.15 -29.93
C GLU A 15 14.43 49.45 -28.58
N MET A 16 14.36 50.23 -27.49
CA MET A 16 14.14 49.75 -26.13
C MET A 16 12.83 48.90 -26.06
N PRO A 17 12.84 47.82 -25.29
CA PRO A 17 11.64 47.04 -25.10
C PRO A 17 10.52 47.90 -24.46
N PRO A 18 9.25 47.63 -24.80
CA PRO A 18 8.13 48.37 -24.24
C PRO A 18 8.12 48.31 -22.70
N ALA A 19 7.66 49.39 -22.09
CA ALA A 19 7.54 49.50 -20.65
C ALA A 19 6.72 48.33 -20.08
N PRO A 20 7.06 47.80 -18.88
CA PRO A 20 6.27 46.73 -18.25
C PRO A 20 4.82 47.20 -18.03
N PRO A 21 3.84 46.28 -18.11
CA PRO A 21 2.43 46.60 -17.86
C PRO A 21 2.25 47.20 -16.47
N GLU A 22 1.30 48.14 -16.36
CA GLU A 22 0.97 48.80 -15.10
C GLU A 22 0.57 47.76 -14.03
N MET A 23 1.01 47.98 -12.80
CA MET A 23 0.69 47.13 -11.66
C MET A 23 -0.82 46.90 -11.55
N PRO A 24 -1.27 45.69 -11.23
CA PRO A 24 -2.67 45.41 -11.00
C PRO A 24 -3.21 46.32 -9.87
N PRO A 25 -4.50 46.69 -9.92
CA PRO A 25 -5.11 47.50 -8.88
C PRO A 25 -4.99 46.84 -7.51
N ALA A 26 -4.84 47.64 -6.47
CA ALA A 26 -4.76 47.18 -5.08
C ALA A 26 -5.92 46.25 -4.76
N PRO A 27 -5.69 45.20 -3.97
CA PRO A 27 -6.77 44.30 -3.56
C PRO A 27 -7.84 45.06 -2.80
N PRO A 28 -9.13 44.66 -2.93
CA PRO A 28 -10.24 45.28 -2.22
C PRO A 28 -10.00 45.25 -0.69
N GLU A 29 -10.43 46.29 -0.03
CA GLU A 29 -10.33 46.43 1.43
C GLU A 29 -10.88 45.18 2.13
N MET A 30 -10.21 44.77 3.22
CA MET A 30 -10.60 43.62 4.03
C MET A 30 -12.09 43.71 4.45
N PRO A 31 -12.83 42.64 4.43
CA PRO A 31 -14.19 42.62 4.94
C PRO A 31 -14.21 43.05 6.42
N PRO A 32 -15.25 43.68 6.89
CA PRO A 32 -15.39 44.10 8.28
C PRO A 32 -15.24 42.89 9.23
N ALA A 33 -14.65 43.11 10.39
CA ALA A 33 -14.45 42.11 11.41
C ALA A 33 -15.76 41.32 11.68
N PRO A 34 -15.71 40.03 11.93
CA PRO A 34 -16.88 39.25 12.25
C PRO A 34 -17.52 39.79 13.56
N PRO A 35 -18.85 39.70 13.68
CA PRO A 35 -19.54 40.12 14.90
C PRO A 35 -19.01 39.34 16.11
N GLU A 36 -19.01 40.03 17.27
CA GLU A 36 -18.54 39.49 18.54
C GLU A 36 -19.18 38.13 18.84
N MET A 37 -18.41 37.22 19.39
CA MET A 37 -18.86 35.88 19.76
C MET A 37 -20.12 35.95 20.65
N PRO A 38 -21.08 35.05 20.42
CA PRO A 38 -22.23 34.93 21.30
C PRO A 38 -21.76 34.63 22.75
N PRO A 39 -22.49 35.12 23.78
CA PRO A 39 -22.14 34.85 25.17
C PRO A 39 -22.03 33.36 25.44
N ALA A 40 -21.10 33.01 26.32
CA ALA A 40 -20.86 31.62 26.72
C ALA A 40 -22.16 30.91 27.14
N PRO A 41 -22.36 29.65 26.79
CA PRO A 41 -23.51 28.88 27.22
C PRO A 41 -23.56 28.81 28.75
N PRO A 42 -24.77 28.77 29.36
CA PRO A 42 -24.93 28.65 30.79
C PRO A 42 -24.22 27.39 31.32
N GLU A 43 -23.69 27.54 32.54
CA GLU A 43 -22.96 26.48 33.24
C GLU A 43 -23.71 25.14 33.21
N MET A 44 -22.99 24.04 32.96
CA MET A 44 -23.53 22.68 32.96
C MET A 44 -24.20 22.38 34.30
N PRO A 45 -25.35 21.70 34.29
CA PRO A 45 -25.97 21.21 35.53
C PRO A 45 -24.99 20.36 36.32
N PRO A 46 -25.03 20.37 37.66
CA PRO A 46 -24.15 19.54 38.47
C PRO A 46 -24.30 18.07 38.13
N ALA A 47 -23.16 17.35 38.09
CA ALA A 47 -23.09 15.94 37.81
C ALA A 47 -24.03 15.12 38.73
N PRO A 48 -24.70 14.06 38.21
CA PRO A 48 -25.52 13.20 39.05
C PRO A 48 -24.64 12.54 40.12
N LEU A 49 -25.02 12.75 41.37
CA LEU A 49 -24.48 12.01 42.51
C LEU A 49 -25.12 10.64 42.52
N GLU A 50 -24.48 9.66 41.95
CA GLU A 50 -24.56 8.21 42.25
C GLU A 50 -24.26 7.39 41.01
N MET A 51 -23.13 6.72 41.06
CA MET A 51 -22.83 5.64 40.10
C MET A 51 -23.76 4.46 40.39
N PRO A 52 -24.31 3.80 39.34
CA PRO A 52 -25.04 2.57 39.55
C PRO A 52 -24.10 1.50 40.18
N PRO A 53 -24.63 0.62 41.02
CA PRO A 53 -23.82 -0.46 41.61
C PRO A 53 -23.16 -1.33 40.54
N ALA A 54 -21.94 -1.77 40.82
CA ALA A 54 -21.17 -2.64 39.96
C ALA A 54 -21.98 -3.84 39.49
N PRO A 55 -21.84 -4.29 38.23
CA PRO A 55 -22.50 -5.49 37.76
C PRO A 55 -22.04 -6.71 38.57
N PRO A 56 -22.93 -7.72 38.77
CA PRO A 56 -22.60 -8.91 39.53
C PRO A 56 -21.40 -9.63 38.91
N GLU A 57 -20.58 -10.20 39.78
CA GLU A 57 -19.38 -10.96 39.44
C GLU A 57 -19.67 -12.01 38.37
N MET A 58 -18.74 -12.10 37.40
CA MET A 58 -18.79 -13.13 36.34
C MET A 58 -18.87 -14.53 36.95
N PRO A 59 -19.65 -15.44 36.34
CA PRO A 59 -19.68 -16.82 36.77
C PRO A 59 -18.28 -17.44 36.69
N PRO A 60 -17.96 -18.40 37.58
CA PRO A 60 -16.64 -19.01 37.60
C PRO A 60 -16.33 -19.71 36.27
N ALA A 61 -15.08 -19.64 35.87
CA ALA A 61 -14.55 -20.27 34.65
C ALA A 61 -14.94 -21.76 34.60
N PRO A 62 -15.25 -22.30 33.41
CA PRO A 62 -15.51 -23.73 33.27
C PRO A 62 -14.26 -24.54 33.67
N PRO A 63 -14.44 -25.76 34.19
CA PRO A 63 -13.34 -26.60 34.64
C PRO A 63 -12.40 -26.93 33.49
N GLU A 64 -11.12 -26.97 33.81
CA GLU A 64 -10.01 -27.28 32.89
C GLU A 64 -10.27 -28.58 32.13
N MET A 65 -9.99 -28.56 30.83
CA MET A 65 -10.00 -29.74 29.98
C MET A 65 -9.04 -30.81 30.54
N PRO A 66 -9.41 -32.10 30.45
CA PRO A 66 -8.51 -33.17 30.83
C PRO A 66 -7.24 -33.16 29.99
N PRO A 67 -6.09 -33.57 30.56
CA PRO A 67 -4.82 -33.56 29.85
C PRO A 67 -4.86 -34.51 28.64
N ALA A 68 -4.21 -34.09 27.57
CA ALA A 68 -4.03 -34.87 26.34
C ALA A 68 -3.35 -36.22 26.65
N PRO A 69 -3.72 -37.33 25.95
CA PRO A 69 -3.05 -38.60 26.08
C PRO A 69 -1.59 -38.51 25.67
N LEU A 70 -0.73 -39.01 26.55
CA LEU A 70 0.69 -39.23 26.32
C LEU A 70 0.89 -40.41 25.37
N GLU A 71 1.88 -40.22 24.47
CA GLU A 71 2.70 -41.23 23.83
C GLU A 71 2.16 -41.91 22.55
N MET A 72 2.73 -41.45 21.44
CA MET A 72 2.99 -42.29 20.27
C MET A 72 4.29 -43.10 20.48
N PRO A 73 4.35 -44.37 20.10
CA PRO A 73 5.55 -45.17 20.19
C PRO A 73 6.61 -44.75 19.17
N PRO A 74 7.91 -44.97 19.46
CA PRO A 74 9.01 -44.57 18.61
C PRO A 74 9.11 -45.44 17.36
N ALA A 75 9.48 -44.79 16.24
CA ALA A 75 9.83 -45.44 14.99
C ALA A 75 11.14 -46.23 15.12
N PRO A 76 11.32 -47.37 14.40
CA PRO A 76 12.55 -48.15 14.46
C PRO A 76 13.71 -47.47 13.75
N LEU A 77 14.84 -47.51 14.41
CA LEU A 77 16.16 -47.24 13.86
C LEU A 77 16.60 -48.36 12.95
N GLU A 78 17.03 -48.06 11.72
CA GLU A 78 18.08 -48.82 11.06
C GLU A 78 18.83 -47.92 10.09
N MET A 79 20.10 -47.71 10.41
CA MET A 79 21.20 -47.46 9.47
C MET A 79 21.99 -48.77 9.35
N PRO A 80 22.76 -49.02 8.25
CA PRO A 80 24.10 -48.47 8.16
C PRO A 80 24.67 -48.09 6.78
N HIS A 81 25.59 -47.15 6.85
CA HIS A 81 26.84 -46.92 6.09
C HIS A 81 27.13 -47.68 4.76
N ALA A 82 27.57 -46.96 3.71
CA ALA A 82 28.98 -46.78 3.39
C ALA A 82 29.20 -45.98 2.10
N ASP A 83 30.03 -45.00 2.23
CA ASP A 83 31.18 -44.56 1.39
C ASP A 83 31.11 -44.55 -0.14
N ALA A 84 31.49 -43.42 -0.65
CA ALA A 84 32.64 -43.13 -1.50
C ALA A 84 32.38 -42.19 -2.68
N LEU A 85 32.88 -40.96 -2.56
CA LEU A 85 33.81 -40.25 -3.47
C LEU A 85 33.53 -40.17 -4.97
N LEU A 86 33.50 -38.92 -5.40
CA LEU A 86 34.24 -38.31 -6.52
C LEU A 86 33.38 -37.54 -7.52
N SER A 87 33.69 -36.25 -7.57
CA SER A 87 33.27 -35.25 -8.56
C SER A 87 33.99 -35.38 -9.90
N PRO A 88 33.78 -34.49 -10.86
CA PRO A 88 33.29 -34.72 -12.19
C PRO A 88 34.38 -34.72 -13.27
N PRO A 89 34.06 -34.91 -14.54
CA PRO A 89 34.22 -33.81 -15.50
C PRO A 89 33.16 -33.69 -16.62
N ALA A 90 32.97 -32.48 -17.10
CA ALA A 90 32.50 -32.14 -18.45
C ALA A 90 33.72 -32.06 -19.38
N PRO A 91 33.59 -31.77 -20.72
CA PRO A 91 32.55 -32.02 -21.71
C PRO A 91 33.11 -32.74 -22.96
N ALA A 92 32.27 -33.17 -23.90
CA ALA A 92 32.64 -33.25 -25.32
C ALA A 92 31.40 -33.35 -26.24
N GLU A 93 31.41 -32.53 -27.25
CA GLU A 93 30.56 -32.51 -28.41
C GLU A 93 30.72 -33.82 -29.24
N ASP A 94 29.65 -34.35 -29.82
CA ASP A 94 29.60 -34.59 -31.26
C ASP A 94 28.26 -35.23 -31.71
N ASP A 95 27.70 -34.58 -32.66
CA ASP A 95 27.10 -34.93 -33.94
C ASP A 95 26.11 -36.08 -34.09
N SER A 96 24.95 -35.67 -34.71
CA SER A 96 24.24 -36.39 -35.76
C SER A 96 23.33 -37.56 -35.36
N LEU A 97 22.04 -37.30 -35.43
CA LEU A 97 21.03 -37.98 -36.27
C LEU A 97 19.60 -37.63 -35.86
N ALA A 98 18.97 -36.78 -36.63
CA ALA A 98 17.54 -36.52 -36.56
C ALA A 98 16.72 -37.65 -37.14
N PRO A 99 15.63 -38.13 -36.54
CA PRO A 99 14.52 -38.78 -37.22
C PRO A 99 13.41 -37.76 -37.59
N PRO A 100 12.55 -38.09 -38.57
CA PRO A 100 11.78 -37.13 -39.33
C PRO A 100 10.61 -36.54 -38.56
N ALA A 101 10.38 -35.27 -38.83
CA ALA A 101 9.24 -34.47 -38.34
C ALA A 101 7.92 -35.10 -38.80
N VAL A 102 7.11 -35.53 -37.85
CA VAL A 102 5.68 -35.67 -38.02
C VAL A 102 5.08 -34.29 -37.75
N ALA A 103 4.54 -33.68 -38.78
CA ALA A 103 3.76 -32.46 -38.65
C ALA A 103 2.53 -32.77 -37.80
N VAL A 104 2.54 -32.31 -36.58
CA VAL A 104 1.34 -32.12 -35.78
C VAL A 104 0.84 -30.73 -36.16
N GLU A 105 -0.29 -30.65 -36.84
CA GLU A 105 -1.03 -29.41 -37.00
C GLU A 105 -1.24 -28.82 -35.59
N GLU A 106 -0.58 -27.71 -35.34
CA GLU A 106 -0.94 -26.82 -34.21
C GLU A 106 -2.38 -26.35 -34.48
N ALA A 107 -3.31 -26.97 -33.77
CA ALA A 107 -4.61 -26.36 -33.59
C ALA A 107 -4.37 -25.03 -32.86
N ASP A 108 -4.64 -23.92 -33.54
CA ASP A 108 -4.70 -22.60 -32.99
C ASP A 108 -5.57 -22.66 -31.71
N ILE A 109 -4.92 -22.74 -30.57
CA ILE A 109 -5.56 -22.39 -29.30
C ILE A 109 -5.73 -20.89 -29.39
N ALA A 110 -6.91 -20.45 -29.79
CA ALA A 110 -7.31 -19.05 -29.66
C ALA A 110 -7.08 -18.64 -28.22
N VAL A 111 -6.08 -17.79 -28.01
CA VAL A 111 -5.91 -17.05 -26.76
C VAL A 111 -7.15 -16.22 -26.61
N ILE A 112 -8.10 -16.67 -25.79
CA ILE A 112 -9.28 -15.91 -25.42
C ILE A 112 -8.76 -14.72 -24.64
N ASP A 113 -8.85 -13.53 -25.23
CA ASP A 113 -8.58 -12.27 -24.55
C ASP A 113 -9.49 -12.20 -23.30
N PRO A 114 -8.95 -12.16 -22.08
CA PRO A 114 -9.76 -12.08 -20.87
C PRO A 114 -10.56 -10.78 -20.76
N LEU A 115 -10.39 -9.85 -21.70
CA LEU A 115 -11.10 -8.57 -21.82
C LEU A 115 -12.12 -8.57 -22.95
N ALA A 116 -12.32 -9.67 -23.70
CA ALA A 116 -13.38 -9.71 -24.69
C ALA A 116 -14.75 -9.59 -23.99
N PRO A 117 -15.60 -8.64 -24.39
CA PRO A 117 -16.95 -8.54 -23.83
C PRO A 117 -17.68 -9.85 -24.11
N VAL A 118 -18.20 -10.47 -23.05
CA VAL A 118 -19.10 -11.61 -23.18
C VAL A 118 -20.30 -11.13 -23.99
N SER A 119 -20.52 -11.73 -25.16
CA SER A 119 -21.70 -11.37 -25.96
C SER A 119 -22.95 -11.52 -25.11
N PRO A 120 -23.93 -10.58 -25.22
CA PRO A 120 -25.15 -10.69 -24.45
C PRO A 120 -25.79 -12.04 -24.77
N VAL A 121 -26.15 -12.78 -23.72
CA VAL A 121 -27.01 -13.94 -23.85
C VAL A 121 -28.37 -13.37 -24.32
N GLY A 122 -28.57 -13.31 -25.61
CA GLY A 122 -29.85 -12.88 -26.18
C GLY A 122 -30.92 -13.87 -25.73
N ASP A 123 -32.12 -13.34 -25.54
CA ASP A 123 -33.34 -14.08 -25.23
C ASP A 123 -33.80 -15.09 -26.34
N ASP A 124 -32.94 -15.38 -27.31
CA ASP A 124 -33.24 -16.22 -28.49
C ASP A 124 -32.71 -17.65 -28.33
N PHE A 125 -33.19 -18.37 -27.32
CA PHE A 125 -33.01 -19.82 -27.26
C PHE A 125 -34.29 -20.53 -27.66
N VAL A 126 -34.39 -20.90 -28.93
CA VAL A 126 -35.41 -21.82 -29.44
C VAL A 126 -34.78 -23.21 -29.51
N ALA A 127 -35.05 -24.05 -28.51
CA ALA A 127 -34.72 -25.46 -28.57
C ALA A 127 -35.87 -26.23 -29.19
N ALA A 128 -35.56 -27.28 -29.92
CA ALA A 128 -36.57 -28.25 -30.39
C ALA A 128 -36.97 -29.13 -29.20
N GLY A 129 -37.99 -28.75 -28.49
CA GLY A 129 -38.43 -29.36 -27.21
C GLY A 129 -39.29 -28.39 -26.44
N ALA A 130 -39.23 -28.43 -25.14
CA ALA A 130 -39.94 -27.47 -24.28
C ALA A 130 -39.50 -26.04 -24.60
N LYS A 131 -40.42 -25.19 -24.92
CA LYS A 131 -40.14 -23.76 -25.14
C LYS A 131 -39.91 -23.06 -23.80
N ILE A 132 -38.67 -22.72 -23.50
CA ILE A 132 -38.35 -21.85 -22.39
C ILE A 132 -38.78 -20.45 -22.77
N ARG A 133 -39.86 -19.98 -22.15
CA ARG A 133 -40.45 -18.63 -22.38
C ARG A 133 -39.86 -17.63 -21.40
N ARG A 134 -40.00 -16.35 -21.73
CA ARG A 134 -39.63 -15.27 -20.81
C ARG A 134 -40.43 -15.33 -19.52
N SER A 135 -39.85 -15.02 -18.40
CA SER A 135 -40.52 -15.02 -17.08
C SER A 135 -41.81 -14.15 -17.12
N SER A 136 -41.79 -13.01 -17.80
CA SER A 136 -42.95 -12.12 -17.94
C SER A 136 -44.10 -12.74 -18.69
N GLU A 137 -43.86 -13.67 -19.60
CA GLU A 137 -44.90 -14.37 -20.37
C GLU A 137 -45.49 -15.56 -19.59
N ILE A 138 -44.69 -16.12 -18.72
CA ILE A 138 -45.03 -17.32 -17.92
C ILE A 138 -45.74 -16.95 -16.63
N ASP A 139 -45.44 -15.80 -16.04
CA ASP A 139 -46.00 -15.38 -14.76
C ASP A 139 -47.53 -15.13 -14.85
N ASP A 140 -48.01 -14.76 -16.02
CA ASP A 140 -49.46 -14.53 -16.28
C ASP A 140 -50.22 -15.82 -16.57
N VAL A 141 -49.56 -16.95 -16.85
CA VAL A 141 -50.19 -18.26 -17.10
C VAL A 141 -50.59 -18.92 -15.77
N PRO A 142 -51.87 -19.31 -15.60
CA PRO A 142 -52.30 -20.00 -14.36
C PRO A 142 -51.64 -21.39 -14.22
N GLY A 143 -51.63 -21.94 -13.00
CA GLY A 143 -51.12 -23.27 -12.67
C GLY A 143 -49.64 -23.27 -12.24
N ASP A 144 -49.21 -24.41 -11.68
CA ASP A 144 -47.83 -24.67 -11.27
C ASP A 144 -46.93 -24.82 -12.51
N LYS A 145 -45.63 -24.48 -12.37
CA LYS A 145 -44.60 -24.62 -13.40
C LYS A 145 -43.40 -25.34 -12.80
N LEU A 146 -42.67 -26.04 -13.65
CA LEU A 146 -41.39 -26.62 -13.24
C LEU A 146 -40.37 -25.49 -13.07
N GLU A 147 -39.86 -25.29 -11.85
CA GLU A 147 -38.90 -24.21 -11.57
C GLU A 147 -37.46 -24.70 -11.77
N GLY A 148 -36.75 -24.13 -12.75
CA GLY A 148 -35.32 -24.30 -12.92
C GLY A 148 -34.57 -23.03 -12.52
N THR A 149 -33.55 -23.14 -11.66
CA THR A 149 -32.76 -21.99 -11.21
C THR A 149 -31.27 -22.28 -11.35
N LEU A 150 -30.53 -21.36 -11.96
CA LEU A 150 -29.09 -21.30 -11.93
C LEU A 150 -28.68 -20.09 -11.10
N HIS A 151 -27.99 -20.37 -9.99
CA HIS A 151 -27.53 -19.32 -9.09
C HIS A 151 -26.02 -19.41 -8.89
N GLU A 152 -25.30 -18.34 -9.14
CA GLU A 152 -23.85 -18.28 -9.02
C GLU A 152 -23.43 -17.24 -7.98
N ILE A 153 -22.41 -17.58 -7.18
CA ILE A 153 -21.83 -16.69 -6.17
C ILE A 153 -20.36 -16.51 -6.48
N GLU A 154 -19.95 -15.27 -6.76
CA GLU A 154 -18.58 -14.88 -6.99
C GLU A 154 -17.94 -14.30 -5.71
N THR A 155 -16.70 -14.74 -5.43
CA THR A 155 -15.82 -14.10 -4.45
C THR A 155 -14.45 -13.94 -5.09
N THR A 156 -14.08 -12.69 -5.40
CA THR A 156 -12.85 -12.37 -6.13
C THR A 156 -12.02 -11.35 -5.36
N THR A 157 -10.70 -11.56 -5.31
CA THR A 157 -9.73 -10.59 -4.80
C THR A 157 -8.89 -10.09 -5.95
N LEU A 158 -8.83 -8.77 -6.13
CA LEU A 158 -8.05 -8.09 -7.16
C LEU A 158 -6.87 -7.33 -6.53
N ASN A 159 -5.84 -7.04 -7.34
CA ASN A 159 -4.85 -6.02 -7.00
C ASN A 159 -5.42 -4.61 -7.25
N ALA A 160 -4.63 -3.57 -6.96
CA ALA A 160 -5.06 -2.18 -7.17
C ALA A 160 -5.34 -1.83 -8.65
N ASP A 161 -4.72 -2.53 -9.59
CA ASP A 161 -4.88 -2.33 -11.04
C ASP A 161 -6.04 -3.13 -11.64
N GLY A 162 -6.72 -3.96 -10.83
CA GLY A 162 -7.88 -4.77 -11.24
C GLY A 162 -7.54 -6.18 -11.74
N ASP A 163 -6.31 -6.64 -11.56
CA ASP A 163 -5.93 -8.02 -11.91
C ASP A 163 -6.34 -9.00 -10.82
N VAL A 164 -6.75 -10.20 -11.24
CA VAL A 164 -7.21 -11.24 -10.33
C VAL A 164 -6.05 -11.89 -9.58
N ILE A 165 -6.07 -11.75 -8.25
CA ILE A 165 -5.15 -12.46 -7.35
C ILE A 165 -5.74 -13.82 -6.94
N LYS A 166 -7.04 -13.83 -6.62
CA LYS A 166 -7.75 -15.02 -6.19
C LYS A 166 -9.21 -14.92 -6.60
N GLN A 167 -9.77 -16.02 -7.09
CA GLN A 167 -11.18 -16.11 -7.46
C GLN A 167 -11.76 -17.46 -7.02
N ASP A 168 -12.97 -17.44 -6.48
CA ASP A 168 -13.78 -18.63 -6.15
C ASP A 168 -15.22 -18.33 -6.58
N ILE A 169 -15.71 -19.09 -7.58
CA ILE A 169 -17.06 -18.96 -8.11
C ILE A 169 -17.76 -20.30 -7.93
N LYS A 170 -18.86 -20.29 -7.23
CA LYS A 170 -19.69 -21.45 -6.93
C LYS A 170 -21.05 -21.28 -7.55
N GLY A 171 -21.51 -22.28 -8.26
CA GLY A 171 -22.85 -22.33 -8.82
C GLY A 171 -23.69 -23.47 -8.24
N VAL A 172 -24.97 -23.26 -8.25
CA VAL A 172 -25.98 -24.25 -7.88
C VAL A 172 -27.04 -24.28 -8.97
N LEU A 173 -27.23 -25.46 -9.57
CA LEU A 173 -28.40 -25.77 -10.39
C LEU A 173 -29.46 -26.35 -9.47
N THR A 174 -30.65 -25.77 -9.45
CA THR A 174 -31.80 -26.28 -8.67
C THR A 174 -32.99 -26.50 -9.60
N VAL A 175 -33.60 -27.63 -9.49
CA VAL A 175 -34.90 -27.99 -10.13
C VAL A 175 -35.90 -28.26 -9.02
N ARG A 176 -37.01 -27.54 -9.02
CA ARG A 176 -38.00 -27.58 -7.94
C ARG A 176 -39.39 -27.88 -8.47
N ASN A 177 -40.06 -28.79 -7.78
CA ASN A 177 -41.50 -29.03 -7.90
C ASN A 177 -42.26 -28.13 -6.91
N PRO A 178 -42.96 -27.07 -7.34
CA PRO A 178 -43.72 -26.19 -6.45
C PRO A 178 -45.06 -26.73 -6.05
N SER A 179 -45.60 -27.75 -6.77
CA SER A 179 -46.93 -28.31 -6.54
C SER A 179 -47.14 -28.80 -5.13
N GLU A 180 -48.30 -28.60 -4.57
CA GLU A 180 -48.71 -29.09 -3.28
C GLU A 180 -49.16 -30.57 -3.27
N SER A 181 -49.62 -31.03 -4.44
CA SER A 181 -50.32 -32.33 -4.58
C SER A 181 -49.69 -33.28 -5.58
N ASP A 182 -49.10 -32.74 -6.64
CA ASP A 182 -48.69 -33.54 -7.79
C ASP A 182 -47.18 -33.78 -7.82
N ARG A 183 -46.78 -34.97 -8.31
CA ARG A 183 -45.41 -35.36 -8.59
C ARG A 183 -45.10 -35.04 -10.04
N ILE A 184 -43.84 -34.85 -10.36
CA ILE A 184 -43.27 -34.78 -11.71
C ILE A 184 -42.26 -35.90 -11.93
N TYR A 185 -42.20 -36.38 -13.16
CA TYR A 185 -41.43 -37.58 -13.54
C TYR A 185 -40.55 -37.28 -14.75
N ASP A 186 -39.49 -38.08 -14.91
CA ASP A 186 -38.58 -38.04 -16.07
C ASP A 186 -38.12 -36.62 -16.42
N ILE A 187 -37.62 -35.93 -15.38
CA ILE A 187 -37.17 -34.54 -15.53
C ILE A 187 -35.86 -34.55 -16.30
N ASP A 188 -35.84 -33.90 -17.45
CA ASP A 188 -34.67 -33.76 -18.31
C ASP A 188 -34.21 -32.31 -18.37
N VAL A 189 -32.97 -32.05 -17.94
CA VAL A 189 -32.36 -30.73 -17.91
C VAL A 189 -31.22 -30.71 -18.91
N MET A 190 -31.37 -29.96 -19.97
CA MET A 190 -30.32 -29.71 -20.94
C MET A 190 -29.77 -28.29 -20.78
N LEU A 191 -28.43 -28.16 -20.76
CA LEU A 191 -27.73 -26.91 -20.50
C LEU A 191 -26.86 -26.51 -21.68
N ASN A 192 -26.74 -25.19 -21.90
CA ASN A 192 -25.75 -24.57 -22.79
C ASN A 192 -24.54 -24.09 -22.00
N ASN A 193 -23.38 -23.98 -22.68
CA ASN A 193 -22.17 -23.34 -22.17
C ASN A 193 -21.56 -23.98 -20.89
N THR A 194 -21.66 -25.30 -20.76
CA THR A 194 -21.10 -26.05 -19.61
C THR A 194 -19.58 -26.09 -19.56
N ALA A 195 -18.88 -25.75 -20.65
CA ALA A 195 -17.42 -25.84 -20.76
C ALA A 195 -16.63 -25.05 -19.69
N ASN A 196 -17.15 -23.91 -19.26
CA ASN A 196 -16.53 -23.06 -18.23
C ASN A 196 -16.89 -23.51 -16.80
N THR A 197 -17.59 -24.62 -16.64
CA THR A 197 -18.04 -25.14 -15.36
C THR A 197 -17.40 -26.47 -15.04
N SER A 198 -17.60 -26.96 -13.82
CA SER A 198 -17.19 -28.30 -13.39
C SER A 198 -18.28 -29.34 -13.56
N LEU A 199 -19.37 -29.03 -14.26
CA LEU A 199 -20.41 -30.02 -14.59
C LEU A 199 -19.82 -31.13 -15.47
N ALA A 200 -20.27 -32.36 -15.23
CA ALA A 200 -19.74 -33.52 -15.97
C ALA A 200 -20.22 -33.61 -17.43
N GLY A 201 -21.27 -32.87 -17.77
CA GLY A 201 -21.89 -32.82 -19.10
C GLY A 201 -22.93 -31.71 -19.18
N ASP A 202 -23.60 -31.64 -20.30
CA ASP A 202 -24.69 -30.69 -20.60
C ASP A 202 -26.09 -31.26 -20.30
N HIS A 203 -26.17 -32.43 -19.72
CA HIS A 203 -27.39 -33.18 -19.47
C HIS A 203 -27.47 -33.66 -18.00
N VAL A 204 -28.59 -33.35 -17.35
CA VAL A 204 -28.89 -33.81 -15.96
C VAL A 204 -30.28 -34.40 -15.95
N GLN A 205 -30.37 -35.65 -15.55
CA GLN A 205 -31.63 -36.40 -15.48
C GLN A 205 -32.04 -36.67 -14.01
N VAL A 206 -33.33 -36.49 -13.72
CA VAL A 206 -33.91 -36.74 -12.40
C VAL A 206 -35.18 -37.57 -12.59
N ASP A 207 -35.19 -38.76 -12.06
CA ASP A 207 -36.30 -39.73 -12.30
C ASP A 207 -37.67 -39.23 -11.80
N GLU A 208 -37.70 -38.61 -10.60
CA GLU A 208 -38.94 -38.17 -9.95
C GLU A 208 -38.66 -37.05 -8.94
N LEU A 209 -39.59 -36.08 -8.84
CA LEU A 209 -39.69 -35.17 -7.72
C LEU A 209 -41.09 -35.18 -7.11
N GLU A 210 -41.15 -35.51 -5.83
CA GLU A 210 -42.38 -35.42 -5.04
C GLU A 210 -42.83 -33.96 -4.91
N SER A 211 -44.06 -33.77 -4.47
CA SER A 211 -44.63 -32.45 -4.19
C SER A 211 -43.73 -31.63 -3.22
N ARG A 212 -43.52 -30.36 -3.50
CA ARG A 212 -42.66 -29.41 -2.73
C ARG A 212 -41.20 -29.86 -2.55
N LYS A 213 -40.69 -30.75 -3.38
CA LYS A 213 -39.29 -31.20 -3.34
C LYS A 213 -38.47 -30.51 -4.41
N GLU A 214 -37.16 -30.50 -4.13
CA GLU A 214 -36.17 -29.96 -5.06
C GLU A 214 -34.99 -30.92 -5.24
N PHE A 215 -34.39 -30.90 -6.40
CA PHE A 215 -33.10 -31.48 -6.72
C PHE A 215 -32.10 -30.35 -6.86
N SER A 216 -30.89 -30.50 -6.32
CA SER A 216 -29.83 -29.50 -6.49
C SER A 216 -28.47 -30.14 -6.74
N THR A 217 -27.75 -29.60 -7.66
CA THR A 217 -26.36 -29.97 -7.94
C THR A 217 -25.45 -28.74 -7.93
N LYS A 218 -24.24 -28.87 -7.32
CA LYS A 218 -23.27 -27.79 -7.18
C LYS A 218 -22.19 -27.90 -8.24
N TYR A 219 -21.76 -26.78 -8.76
CA TYR A 219 -20.65 -26.71 -9.70
C TYR A 219 -19.73 -25.53 -9.37
N LYS A 220 -18.55 -25.51 -10.01
CA LYS A 220 -17.60 -24.40 -9.95
C LYS A 220 -17.45 -23.79 -11.32
N VAL A 221 -17.20 -22.50 -11.37
CA VAL A 221 -16.94 -21.74 -12.60
C VAL A 221 -15.49 -21.30 -12.62
N LYS A 222 -14.90 -21.19 -13.79
CA LYS A 222 -13.51 -20.80 -14.00
C LYS A 222 -13.44 -19.57 -14.90
N ASN A 223 -12.51 -18.66 -14.55
CA ASN A 223 -12.07 -17.55 -15.42
C ASN A 223 -13.18 -16.64 -15.98
N SER A 224 -14.18 -16.33 -15.19
CA SER A 224 -15.26 -15.43 -15.58
C SER A 224 -15.38 -14.28 -14.62
N ARG A 225 -15.78 -13.09 -15.07
CA ARG A 225 -16.01 -11.92 -14.23
C ARG A 225 -17.03 -10.98 -14.89
N MET A 226 -17.82 -10.33 -14.06
CA MET A 226 -18.76 -9.32 -14.51
C MET A 226 -18.34 -7.90 -14.14
N LEU A 227 -17.63 -7.75 -12.99
CA LEU A 227 -17.23 -6.47 -12.46
C LEU A 227 -15.72 -6.44 -12.20
N VAL A 228 -15.10 -5.33 -12.59
CA VAL A 228 -13.71 -5.01 -12.26
C VAL A 228 -13.69 -3.74 -11.42
N MET A 229 -12.88 -3.75 -10.36
CA MET A 229 -12.64 -2.58 -9.53
C MET A 229 -11.15 -2.26 -9.52
N ARG A 230 -10.82 -0.96 -9.65
CA ARG A 230 -9.45 -0.45 -9.59
C ARG A 230 -9.35 0.67 -8.56
N GLU A 231 -8.20 0.77 -7.91
CA GLU A 231 -7.93 1.83 -6.94
C GLU A 231 -6.63 2.55 -7.26
N ARG A 232 -6.67 3.85 -7.16
CA ARG A 232 -5.52 4.73 -7.33
C ARG A 232 -5.40 5.63 -6.13
N LEU A 233 -4.32 5.44 -5.34
CA LEU A 233 -3.96 6.29 -4.22
C LEU A 233 -2.73 7.10 -4.59
N ASP A 234 -2.70 8.39 -4.20
CA ASP A 234 -1.57 9.27 -4.43
C ASP A 234 -1.39 10.24 -3.26
N THR A 235 -0.21 10.20 -2.64
CA THR A 235 0.20 11.10 -1.55
C THR A 235 0.96 12.34 -2.03
N ASN A 236 1.14 12.49 -3.36
CA ASN A 236 1.80 13.65 -3.97
C ASN A 236 1.04 14.13 -5.22
N PRO A 237 -0.23 14.50 -5.11
CA PRO A 237 -1.13 14.75 -6.24
C PRO A 237 -0.77 15.97 -7.09
N ASP A 238 0.10 16.85 -6.61
CA ASP A 238 0.53 18.05 -7.36
C ASP A 238 1.53 17.73 -8.49
N ARG A 239 1.88 16.45 -8.65
CA ARG A 239 2.79 15.99 -9.70
C ARG A 239 2.08 14.99 -10.62
N ASP A 240 1.91 15.37 -11.88
CA ASP A 240 1.22 14.58 -12.92
C ASP A 240 1.99 13.31 -13.40
N GLN A 241 3.04 12.88 -12.70
CA GLN A 241 3.89 11.81 -13.20
C GLN A 241 3.60 10.47 -12.51
N GLU A 242 4.49 10.00 -11.65
CA GLU A 242 4.32 8.73 -10.97
C GLU A 242 3.63 8.95 -9.62
N ARG A 243 2.71 8.06 -9.26
CA ARG A 243 2.01 8.09 -7.96
C ARG A 243 2.96 7.72 -6.85
N SER A 244 2.72 8.30 -5.70
CA SER A 244 3.45 8.00 -4.48
C SER A 244 2.52 7.41 -3.42
N LEU A 245 3.04 6.45 -2.66
CA LEU A 245 2.41 5.94 -1.43
C LEU A 245 3.24 6.29 -0.19
N SER A 246 4.18 7.22 -0.32
CA SER A 246 5.07 7.64 0.77
C SER A 246 4.50 8.81 1.55
N VAL A 247 4.61 8.74 2.87
CA VAL A 247 4.08 9.75 3.80
C VAL A 247 5.15 10.15 4.79
N SER A 248 5.39 11.46 4.97
CA SER A 248 6.27 11.98 6.01
C SER A 248 5.64 11.78 7.39
N LYS A 249 6.41 11.23 8.33
CA LYS A 249 5.97 11.09 9.72
C LYS A 249 5.78 12.46 10.38
N GLY A 250 4.68 12.61 11.11
CA GLY A 250 4.35 13.80 11.88
C GLY A 250 3.85 14.98 11.04
N GLY A 251 3.81 16.18 11.60
CA GLY A 251 3.31 17.38 10.95
C GLY A 251 1.77 17.46 10.92
N GLU A 252 1.22 18.34 10.09
CA GLU A 252 -0.23 18.52 9.94
C GLU A 252 -0.90 17.46 9.05
N GLY A 253 -0.12 16.49 8.53
CA GLY A 253 -0.54 15.51 7.55
C GLY A 253 -0.22 15.94 6.11
N GLY A 254 -0.08 14.95 5.21
CA GLY A 254 0.12 15.16 3.78
C GLY A 254 -1.19 15.09 2.99
N PRO A 255 -1.23 15.62 1.76
CA PRO A 255 -2.36 15.48 0.87
C PRO A 255 -2.52 13.99 0.47
N LEU A 256 -3.74 13.60 0.17
CA LEU A 256 -4.06 12.26 -0.33
C LEU A 256 -5.20 12.36 -1.34
N ASN A 257 -4.97 11.86 -2.54
CA ASN A 257 -6.02 11.62 -3.51
C ASN A 257 -6.32 10.12 -3.60
N MET A 258 -7.60 9.80 -3.74
CA MET A 258 -8.11 8.45 -3.94
C MET A 258 -9.07 8.45 -5.10
N GLU A 259 -8.86 7.55 -6.04
CA GLU A 259 -9.75 7.29 -7.17
C GLU A 259 -10.14 5.82 -7.15
N LEU A 260 -11.43 5.56 -7.12
CA LEU A 260 -12.04 4.24 -7.24
C LEU A 260 -12.77 4.16 -8.56
N GLU A 261 -12.41 3.21 -9.39
CA GLU A 261 -13.03 2.93 -10.69
C GLU A 261 -13.72 1.58 -10.63
N VAL A 262 -14.97 1.54 -11.07
CA VAL A 262 -15.78 0.32 -11.15
C VAL A 262 -16.30 0.19 -12.56
N GLU A 263 -16.00 -0.93 -13.21
CA GLU A 263 -16.31 -1.23 -14.60
C GLU A 263 -17.13 -2.52 -14.70
N ASN A 264 -18.27 -2.47 -15.36
CA ASN A 264 -19.01 -3.65 -15.76
C ASN A 264 -18.44 -4.19 -17.08
N VAL A 265 -17.68 -5.29 -16.99
CA VAL A 265 -17.06 -5.94 -18.16
C VAL A 265 -17.97 -7.01 -18.81
N SER A 266 -19.19 -7.18 -18.29
CA SER A 266 -20.17 -8.14 -18.83
C SER A 266 -21.08 -7.51 -19.87
N GLY A 267 -21.83 -8.36 -20.60
CA GLY A 267 -22.85 -7.94 -21.56
C GLY A 267 -24.22 -7.66 -20.95
N VAL A 268 -24.38 -7.75 -19.62
CA VAL A 268 -25.65 -7.55 -18.91
C VAL A 268 -25.54 -6.41 -17.91
N SER A 269 -26.69 -5.80 -17.57
CA SER A 269 -26.72 -4.79 -16.50
C SER A 269 -26.56 -5.44 -15.14
N LEU A 270 -25.78 -4.79 -14.27
CA LEU A 270 -25.63 -5.15 -12.85
C LEU A 270 -26.54 -4.26 -12.01
N SER A 271 -27.13 -4.83 -10.98
CA SER A 271 -27.97 -4.14 -10.01
C SER A 271 -27.36 -4.21 -8.60
N ASP A 272 -27.87 -3.40 -7.68
CA ASP A 272 -27.41 -3.32 -6.28
C ASP A 272 -25.88 -3.17 -6.17
N VAL A 273 -25.26 -2.42 -7.10
CA VAL A 273 -23.81 -2.20 -7.09
C VAL A 273 -23.47 -1.23 -5.97
N LEU A 274 -22.81 -1.74 -4.95
CA LEU A 274 -22.41 -1.00 -3.76
C LEU A 274 -20.93 -1.17 -3.49
N VAL A 275 -20.20 -0.06 -3.42
CA VAL A 275 -18.79 -0.04 -3.03
C VAL A 275 -18.68 0.43 -1.60
N THR A 276 -17.99 -0.35 -0.78
CA THR A 276 -17.68 -0.02 0.62
C THR A 276 -16.19 -0.04 0.85
N ARG A 277 -15.68 0.83 1.72
CA ARG A 277 -14.27 0.84 2.10
C ARG A 277 -14.10 1.17 3.56
N GLN A 278 -13.34 0.36 4.26
CA GLN A 278 -12.89 0.65 5.61
C GLN A 278 -11.54 1.35 5.54
N MET A 279 -11.51 2.63 5.92
CA MET A 279 -10.30 3.45 5.95
C MET A 279 -9.59 3.33 7.30
N PRO A 280 -8.25 3.40 7.35
CA PRO A 280 -7.53 3.53 8.61
C PRO A 280 -7.77 4.90 9.23
N SER A 281 -7.63 5.01 10.56
CA SER A 281 -7.84 6.26 11.29
C SER A 281 -6.89 7.40 10.90
N GLN A 282 -5.77 7.07 10.29
CA GLN A 282 -4.76 7.98 9.75
C GLN A 282 -5.22 8.71 8.48
N MET A 283 -6.25 8.21 7.82
CA MET A 283 -6.75 8.68 6.54
C MET A 283 -8.06 9.43 6.74
N LYS A 284 -8.14 10.68 6.28
CA LYS A 284 -9.34 11.50 6.34
C LYS A 284 -9.69 12.00 4.95
N MET A 285 -10.79 11.50 4.40
CA MET A 285 -11.27 11.87 3.07
C MET A 285 -12.45 12.83 3.18
N VAL A 286 -12.60 13.69 2.17
CA VAL A 286 -13.75 14.59 2.04
C VAL A 286 -14.78 13.92 1.14
N PRO A 287 -16.04 13.74 1.59
CA PRO A 287 -17.07 13.10 0.78
C PRO A 287 -17.42 13.97 -0.44
N THR A 288 -17.36 13.37 -1.63
CA THR A 288 -17.72 13.98 -2.91
C THR A 288 -18.32 12.89 -3.82
N GLY A 289 -18.94 13.28 -4.93
CA GLY A 289 -19.32 12.36 -5.99
C GLY A 289 -20.41 11.33 -5.63
N GLY A 290 -21.23 11.61 -4.60
CA GLY A 290 -22.30 10.69 -4.17
C GLY A 290 -21.85 9.60 -3.21
N ALA A 291 -20.63 9.71 -2.68
CA ALA A 291 -20.17 8.84 -1.61
C ALA A 291 -20.49 9.41 -0.23
N ASP A 292 -20.90 8.56 0.68
CA ASP A 292 -21.11 8.88 2.09
C ASP A 292 -19.96 8.36 2.93
N ILE A 293 -19.54 9.14 3.94
CA ILE A 293 -18.48 8.76 4.86
C ILE A 293 -19.01 8.85 6.28
N GLU A 294 -19.17 7.70 6.94
CA GLU A 294 -19.52 7.60 8.35
C GLU A 294 -18.32 7.10 9.16
N GLY A 295 -17.72 7.99 9.94
CA GLY A 295 -16.50 7.68 10.68
C GLY A 295 -15.35 7.30 9.74
N ASN A 296 -14.93 6.04 9.76
CA ASN A 296 -13.87 5.49 8.90
C ASN A 296 -14.41 4.64 7.73
N ASN A 297 -15.73 4.57 7.57
CA ASN A 297 -16.33 3.76 6.52
C ASN A 297 -16.85 4.67 5.41
N LEU A 298 -16.37 4.41 4.19
CA LEU A 298 -16.90 5.00 2.97
C LEU A 298 -17.91 4.03 2.36
N SER A 299 -19.02 4.58 1.88
CA SER A 299 -20.06 3.88 1.14
C SER A 299 -20.40 4.66 -0.13
N TRP A 300 -20.33 4.01 -1.27
CA TRP A 300 -20.67 4.56 -2.57
C TRP A 300 -21.70 3.67 -3.25
N ASP A 301 -22.96 4.10 -3.19
CA ASP A 301 -24.07 3.41 -3.82
C ASP A 301 -24.15 3.82 -5.30
N ILE A 302 -23.80 2.89 -6.17
CA ILE A 302 -23.87 3.06 -7.64
C ILE A 302 -25.25 2.67 -8.14
N GLY A 303 -25.95 1.75 -7.45
CA GLY A 303 -27.25 1.21 -7.82
C GLY A 303 -27.17 0.33 -9.06
N GLN A 304 -27.45 0.87 -10.23
CA GLN A 304 -27.42 0.15 -11.51
C GLN A 304 -26.18 0.54 -12.33
N LEU A 305 -25.54 -0.46 -12.95
CA LEU A 305 -24.39 -0.29 -13.82
C LEU A 305 -24.64 -1.05 -15.13
N SER A 306 -24.83 -0.32 -16.22
CA SER A 306 -25.15 -0.88 -17.54
C SER A 306 -23.98 -1.71 -18.11
N ALA A 307 -24.25 -2.56 -19.09
CA ALA A 307 -23.22 -3.33 -19.78
C ALA A 307 -22.13 -2.42 -20.37
N GLY A 308 -20.85 -2.69 -20.05
CA GLY A 308 -19.71 -1.91 -20.51
C GLY A 308 -19.58 -0.52 -19.88
N GLU A 309 -20.41 -0.17 -18.91
CA GLU A 309 -20.33 1.13 -18.21
C GLU A 309 -19.23 1.15 -17.18
N THR A 310 -18.52 2.28 -17.09
CA THR A 310 -17.52 2.57 -16.08
C THR A 310 -17.95 3.77 -15.25
N LYS A 311 -17.86 3.67 -13.93
CA LYS A 311 -18.05 4.78 -13.00
C LYS A 311 -16.82 4.99 -12.16
N THR A 312 -16.47 6.25 -11.94
CA THR A 312 -15.29 6.67 -11.20
C THR A 312 -15.68 7.59 -10.05
N LEU A 313 -15.16 7.31 -8.88
CA LEU A 313 -15.26 8.14 -7.68
C LEU A 313 -13.90 8.72 -7.36
N SER A 314 -13.75 10.05 -7.39
CA SER A 314 -12.52 10.75 -7.02
C SER A 314 -12.73 11.52 -5.73
N LEU A 315 -11.89 11.27 -4.76
CA LEU A 315 -11.89 11.89 -3.43
C LEU A 315 -10.54 12.49 -3.14
N SER A 316 -10.52 13.62 -2.44
CA SER A 316 -9.33 14.23 -1.87
C SER A 316 -9.41 14.26 -0.35
N GLY A 317 -8.27 14.29 0.30
CA GLY A 317 -8.20 14.27 1.75
C GLY A 317 -6.79 14.45 2.27
N THR A 318 -6.57 14.00 3.49
CA THR A 318 -5.27 14.06 4.15
C THR A 318 -4.94 12.72 4.79
N ILE A 319 -3.63 12.44 4.87
CA ILE A 319 -3.10 11.31 5.61
C ILE A 319 -2.10 11.79 6.66
N HIS A 320 -2.26 11.32 7.90
CA HIS A 320 -1.40 11.68 9.03
C HIS A 320 -0.91 10.42 9.73
N ILE A 321 0.42 10.26 9.81
CA ILE A 321 1.06 9.09 10.41
C ILE A 321 2.08 9.53 11.46
N ASP A 322 1.87 9.13 12.72
CA ASP A 322 2.78 9.40 13.84
C ASP A 322 3.78 8.27 14.08
N GLY A 323 3.47 7.07 13.63
CA GLY A 323 4.31 5.89 13.79
C GLY A 323 5.31 5.71 12.66
N ILE A 324 6.26 4.79 12.85
CA ILE A 324 7.27 4.41 11.83
C ILE A 324 6.88 3.13 11.07
N LYS A 325 5.77 2.50 11.40
CA LYS A 325 5.30 1.27 10.73
C LYS A 325 4.47 1.60 9.51
N PRO A 326 4.61 0.83 8.42
CA PRO A 326 3.74 0.95 7.26
C PRO A 326 2.26 0.84 7.65
N VAL A 327 1.40 1.61 7.00
CA VAL A 327 -0.05 1.63 7.26
C VAL A 327 -0.79 1.09 6.05
N LYS A 328 -1.62 0.07 6.25
CA LYS A 328 -2.49 -0.44 5.19
C LYS A 328 -3.63 0.55 4.93
N ALA A 329 -3.89 0.80 3.66
CA ALA A 329 -4.91 1.76 3.23
C ALA A 329 -6.36 1.32 3.52
N GLY A 330 -6.55 0.07 3.94
CA GLY A 330 -7.86 -0.53 4.18
C GLY A 330 -8.39 -1.29 2.97
N VAL A 331 -9.41 -2.11 3.18
CA VAL A 331 -10.00 -2.96 2.13
C VAL A 331 -11.14 -2.22 1.47
N ALA A 332 -11.11 -2.13 0.13
CA ALA A 332 -12.25 -1.72 -0.67
C ALA A 332 -12.99 -2.99 -1.17
N LYS A 333 -14.31 -2.98 -1.11
CA LYS A 333 -15.17 -4.08 -1.48
C LYS A 333 -16.33 -3.59 -2.31
N ALA A 334 -16.58 -4.24 -3.45
CA ALA A 334 -17.77 -4.03 -4.27
C ALA A 334 -18.66 -5.27 -4.20
N THR A 335 -19.96 -5.06 -4.12
CA THR A 335 -20.98 -6.11 -4.25
C THR A 335 -21.92 -5.77 -5.40
N TYR A 336 -22.46 -6.78 -6.08
CA TYR A 336 -23.40 -6.61 -7.17
C TYR A 336 -24.32 -7.82 -7.31
N LYS A 337 -25.43 -7.64 -8.05
CA LYS A 337 -26.31 -8.70 -8.52
C LYS A 337 -26.52 -8.61 -10.02
N ALA A 338 -26.80 -9.75 -10.65
CA ALA A 338 -27.16 -9.84 -12.06
C ALA A 338 -28.22 -10.90 -12.28
N ASP A 339 -29.12 -10.65 -13.23
CA ASP A 339 -30.15 -11.60 -13.68
C ASP A 339 -29.62 -12.53 -14.81
N ALA A 340 -28.35 -12.93 -14.69
CA ALA A 340 -27.65 -13.82 -15.60
C ALA A 340 -26.59 -14.62 -14.84
N THR A 341 -26.15 -15.74 -15.40
CA THR A 341 -25.01 -16.48 -14.87
C THR A 341 -23.69 -15.87 -15.31
N LEU A 342 -22.71 -15.87 -14.44
CA LEU A 342 -21.35 -15.41 -14.71
C LEU A 342 -20.62 -16.36 -15.69
N SER A 343 -20.94 -17.66 -15.63
CA SER A 343 -20.43 -18.70 -16.53
C SER A 343 -21.02 -18.68 -17.93
N THR A 344 -22.06 -17.87 -18.17
CA THR A 344 -22.95 -17.94 -19.36
C THR A 344 -23.72 -19.26 -19.46
N LEU A 345 -23.76 -20.06 -18.41
CA LEU A 345 -24.56 -21.28 -18.33
C LEU A 345 -26.04 -20.92 -18.43
N SER A 346 -26.79 -21.61 -19.24
CA SER A 346 -28.23 -21.38 -19.39
C SER A 346 -28.97 -22.70 -19.64
N PHE A 347 -30.25 -22.72 -19.34
CA PHE A 347 -31.09 -23.84 -19.70
C PHE A 347 -31.30 -23.83 -21.23
N ARG A 348 -31.06 -24.97 -21.86
CA ARG A 348 -31.43 -25.23 -23.27
C ARG A 348 -32.83 -25.81 -23.33
N GLU A 349 -33.08 -26.84 -22.52
CA GLU A 349 -34.35 -27.54 -22.39
C GLU A 349 -34.58 -27.90 -20.91
N LEU A 350 -35.82 -27.90 -20.48
CA LEU A 350 -36.23 -28.27 -19.13
C LEU A 350 -37.60 -28.95 -19.22
N ASP A 351 -37.57 -30.27 -19.36
CA ASP A 351 -38.76 -31.09 -19.62
C ASP A 351 -39.11 -31.94 -18.38
N ALA A 352 -40.36 -32.19 -18.18
CA ALA A 352 -40.85 -33.13 -17.16
C ALA A 352 -42.29 -33.57 -17.48
N PHE A 353 -42.64 -34.74 -17.02
CA PHE A 353 -43.99 -35.24 -17.14
C PHE A 353 -44.78 -35.06 -15.85
N CYS A 354 -46.06 -34.75 -15.99
CA CYS A 354 -47.03 -34.76 -14.89
C CYS A 354 -48.20 -35.70 -15.23
N ARG A 355 -49.16 -35.78 -14.36
CA ARG A 355 -50.33 -36.66 -14.54
C ARG A 355 -51.22 -36.10 -15.67
N GLY A 356 -51.11 -36.66 -16.87
CA GLY A 356 -51.96 -36.40 -18.02
C GLY A 356 -52.68 -37.67 -18.46
N PHE A 357 -53.76 -37.52 -19.17
CA PHE A 357 -54.54 -38.61 -19.72
C PHE A 357 -55.02 -38.30 -21.13
N ALA A 358 -54.65 -39.12 -22.10
CA ALA A 358 -55.11 -38.96 -23.49
C ALA A 358 -55.92 -40.12 -23.96
N TYR A 359 -56.89 -39.83 -24.75
CA TYR A 359 -57.75 -40.86 -25.37
C TYR A 359 -58.36 -40.35 -26.66
N ILE A 360 -58.90 -41.28 -27.49
CA ILE A 360 -59.64 -40.97 -28.68
C ILE A 360 -61.12 -41.27 -28.45
N ASN A 361 -61.91 -40.27 -28.60
CA ASN A 361 -63.38 -40.43 -28.63
C ASN A 361 -63.81 -40.79 -30.05
N SER A 362 -64.38 -41.96 -30.23
CA SER A 362 -64.87 -42.42 -31.53
C SER A 362 -66.36 -42.71 -31.42
N VAL A 363 -67.14 -41.99 -32.16
CA VAL A 363 -68.61 -42.11 -32.23
C VAL A 363 -68.98 -42.54 -33.65
N GLU A 364 -69.83 -43.57 -33.79
CA GLU A 364 -70.28 -44.02 -35.08
C GLU A 364 -71.29 -42.93 -35.65
N ALA A 365 -71.02 -42.46 -36.89
CA ALA A 365 -71.76 -41.48 -37.55
C ALA A 365 -73.13 -42.05 -38.04
N GLU A 366 -74.01 -41.25 -38.58
CA GLU A 366 -75.31 -41.72 -39.11
C GLU A 366 -75.15 -42.78 -40.21
N ARG A 367 -74.04 -42.77 -40.94
CA ARG A 367 -73.70 -43.76 -41.92
C ARG A 367 -72.96 -44.92 -41.25
N PRO A 368 -73.45 -46.17 -41.36
CA PRO A 368 -72.78 -47.32 -40.79
C PRO A 368 -71.31 -47.44 -41.28
N ASP A 369 -70.46 -47.94 -40.40
CA ASP A 369 -69.04 -48.13 -40.66
C ASP A 369 -68.25 -46.82 -40.89
N ASN A 370 -68.86 -45.68 -40.53
CA ASN A 370 -68.19 -44.39 -40.53
C ASN A 370 -68.11 -43.86 -39.12
N TRP A 371 -66.87 -43.51 -38.64
CA TRP A 371 -66.62 -43.08 -37.27
C TRP A 371 -66.10 -41.67 -37.24
N GLU A 372 -66.71 -40.82 -36.40
CA GLU A 372 -66.22 -39.49 -36.04
C GLU A 372 -65.22 -39.65 -34.90
N CYS A 373 -63.95 -39.39 -35.17
CA CYS A 373 -62.86 -39.58 -34.23
C CYS A 373 -62.27 -38.25 -33.81
N LYS A 374 -62.07 -38.06 -32.53
CA LYS A 374 -61.51 -36.88 -31.93
C LYS A 374 -60.52 -37.27 -30.86
N THR A 375 -59.31 -36.72 -30.89
CA THR A 375 -58.32 -36.95 -29.85
C THR A 375 -58.50 -35.92 -28.74
N ILE A 376 -58.45 -36.39 -27.52
CA ILE A 376 -58.62 -35.59 -26.30
C ILE A 376 -57.45 -35.81 -25.38
N PHE A 377 -56.87 -34.73 -24.91
CA PHE A 377 -55.88 -34.74 -23.83
C PHE A 377 -56.45 -34.03 -22.62
N GLU A 378 -56.50 -34.71 -21.48
CA GLU A 378 -56.94 -34.16 -20.17
C GLU A 378 -55.76 -33.96 -19.26
N ASN A 379 -55.48 -32.72 -18.90
CA ASN A 379 -54.53 -32.36 -17.90
C ASN A 379 -55.21 -32.54 -16.51
N ARG A 380 -54.78 -33.54 -15.76
CA ARG A 380 -55.28 -33.88 -14.39
C ARG A 380 -54.29 -33.55 -13.29
N SER A 381 -53.45 -32.54 -13.54
CA SER A 381 -52.44 -32.05 -12.61
C SER A 381 -52.65 -30.60 -12.24
N SER A 382 -51.96 -30.14 -11.23
CA SER A 382 -51.90 -28.71 -10.86
C SER A 382 -51.00 -27.90 -11.80
N PHE A 383 -50.23 -28.52 -12.71
CA PHE A 383 -49.32 -27.89 -13.61
C PHE A 383 -50.02 -27.44 -14.90
N THR A 384 -49.53 -26.37 -15.52
CA THR A 384 -49.83 -26.10 -16.91
C THR A 384 -48.93 -26.97 -17.78
N VAL A 385 -49.50 -27.56 -18.82
CA VAL A 385 -48.84 -28.51 -19.74
C VAL A 385 -48.78 -27.92 -21.14
N ASP A 386 -47.61 -28.04 -21.77
CA ASP A 386 -47.37 -27.74 -23.19
C ASP A 386 -47.47 -29.05 -23.99
N LEU A 387 -48.38 -29.10 -24.97
CA LEU A 387 -48.46 -30.23 -25.90
C LEU A 387 -47.44 -30.01 -27.03
N VAL A 388 -46.44 -30.89 -27.13
CA VAL A 388 -45.34 -30.73 -28.12
C VAL A 388 -45.64 -31.50 -29.41
N LYS A 389 -46.26 -32.70 -29.29
CA LYS A 389 -46.45 -33.60 -30.41
C LYS A 389 -47.71 -34.45 -30.20
N LEU A 390 -48.50 -34.63 -31.23
CA LEU A 390 -49.56 -35.64 -31.27
C LEU A 390 -49.67 -36.25 -32.62
N GLN A 391 -49.28 -37.53 -32.78
CA GLN A 391 -49.43 -38.29 -34.01
C GLN A 391 -50.30 -39.48 -33.72
N VAL A 392 -51.32 -39.70 -34.55
CA VAL A 392 -52.27 -40.84 -34.41
C VAL A 392 -52.43 -41.49 -35.77
N SER A 393 -52.34 -42.83 -35.80
CA SER A 393 -52.61 -43.67 -36.95
C SER A 393 -53.56 -44.83 -36.58
N MET A 394 -54.27 -45.40 -37.56
CA MET A 394 -55.02 -46.60 -37.34
C MET A 394 -54.03 -47.75 -37.16
N LYS A 395 -54.36 -48.65 -36.21
CA LYS A 395 -53.51 -49.83 -35.91
C LYS A 395 -53.38 -50.72 -37.16
N GLY A 396 -52.14 -50.82 -37.65
CA GLY A 396 -51.82 -51.58 -38.87
C GLY A 396 -51.78 -50.74 -40.14
N SER A 397 -51.96 -49.43 -40.07
CA SER A 397 -51.72 -48.48 -41.13
C SER A 397 -50.64 -47.50 -40.69
N ASP A 398 -49.75 -47.14 -41.61
CA ASP A 398 -48.74 -46.13 -41.43
C ASP A 398 -49.25 -44.70 -41.75
N ASP A 399 -50.49 -44.57 -42.23
CA ASP A 399 -51.12 -43.33 -42.56
C ASP A 399 -51.53 -42.58 -41.28
N LEU A 400 -51.03 -41.37 -41.06
CA LEU A 400 -51.36 -40.53 -39.94
C LEU A 400 -52.77 -39.95 -40.13
N LEU A 401 -53.64 -40.15 -39.17
CA LEU A 401 -54.98 -39.52 -39.14
C LEU A 401 -54.88 -38.12 -38.50
N PHE A 402 -54.05 -37.99 -37.56
CA PHE A 402 -53.70 -36.72 -36.92
C PHE A 402 -52.19 -36.63 -36.93
N ASP A 403 -51.68 -35.51 -37.46
CA ASP A 403 -50.27 -35.14 -37.40
C ASP A 403 -50.15 -33.70 -36.91
N ILE A 404 -50.04 -33.56 -35.59
CA ILE A 404 -49.89 -32.28 -34.92
C ILE A 404 -48.49 -32.27 -34.32
N SER A 405 -47.55 -31.67 -35.02
CA SER A 405 -46.16 -31.61 -34.61
C SER A 405 -45.79 -30.27 -33.92
N ASP A 406 -46.69 -29.33 -33.84
CA ASP A 406 -46.49 -28.04 -33.17
C ASP A 406 -47.84 -27.55 -32.58
N VAL A 407 -48.19 -28.10 -31.41
CA VAL A 407 -49.35 -27.66 -30.66
C VAL A 407 -48.86 -26.58 -29.69
N THR A 408 -49.20 -25.35 -29.94
CA THR A 408 -48.74 -24.19 -29.14
C THR A 408 -49.72 -23.76 -28.07
N GLU A 409 -50.73 -24.61 -27.73
CA GLU A 409 -51.73 -24.28 -26.73
C GLU A 409 -51.38 -24.87 -25.36
N ASP A 410 -51.27 -23.99 -24.35
CA ASP A 410 -51.14 -24.38 -22.96
C ASP A 410 -52.42 -25.06 -22.45
N VAL A 411 -52.29 -26.31 -21.99
CA VAL A 411 -53.41 -26.99 -21.36
C VAL A 411 -53.36 -26.71 -19.85
N LEU A 412 -54.28 -25.89 -19.40
CA LEU A 412 -54.37 -25.44 -18.01
C LEU A 412 -54.67 -26.59 -17.04
N PRO A 413 -54.41 -26.44 -15.73
CA PRO A 413 -54.83 -27.40 -14.71
C PRO A 413 -56.33 -27.77 -14.83
N ASP A 414 -56.63 -29.04 -14.66
CA ASP A 414 -57.98 -29.61 -14.71
C ASP A 414 -58.77 -29.27 -16.00
N SER A 415 -58.07 -28.93 -17.06
CA SER A 415 -58.65 -28.64 -18.36
C SER A 415 -58.35 -29.74 -19.40
N ARG A 416 -58.98 -29.64 -20.56
CA ARG A 416 -58.78 -30.59 -21.67
C ARG A 416 -58.57 -29.85 -22.98
N TRP A 417 -57.69 -30.40 -23.79
CA TRP A 417 -57.50 -30.02 -25.18
C TRP A 417 -58.21 -31.04 -26.08
N GLU A 418 -58.79 -30.62 -27.18
CA GLU A 418 -59.47 -31.48 -28.15
C GLU A 418 -59.03 -31.16 -29.56
N SER A 419 -58.73 -32.19 -30.37
CA SER A 419 -58.42 -32.02 -31.78
C SER A 419 -59.68 -31.75 -32.63
N ASP A 420 -59.51 -31.35 -33.88
CA ASP A 420 -60.55 -31.41 -34.85
C ASP A 420 -61.10 -32.84 -35.02
N THR A 421 -62.34 -32.98 -35.49
CA THR A 421 -62.97 -34.26 -35.74
C THR A 421 -62.54 -34.78 -37.11
N VAL A 422 -62.06 -36.05 -37.12
CA VAL A 422 -61.69 -36.74 -38.39
C VAL A 422 -62.60 -37.93 -38.56
N ASN A 423 -63.11 -38.15 -39.80
CA ASN A 423 -63.94 -39.26 -40.17
C ASN A 423 -63.10 -40.45 -40.64
N VAL A 424 -63.36 -41.63 -40.08
CA VAL A 424 -62.62 -42.87 -40.35
C VAL A 424 -63.63 -43.94 -40.76
N GLU A 425 -63.39 -44.60 -41.92
CA GLU A 425 -64.14 -45.75 -42.37
C GLU A 425 -63.58 -47.04 -41.79
N SER A 426 -64.44 -47.75 -40.99
CA SER A 426 -64.06 -49.01 -40.33
C SER A 426 -65.28 -49.83 -40.04
N THR A 427 -65.23 -51.15 -40.36
CA THR A 427 -66.32 -52.10 -40.08
C THR A 427 -66.59 -52.41 -38.63
N GLY A 428 -65.90 -51.81 -37.76
CA GLY A 428 -66.04 -51.87 -36.32
C GLY A 428 -65.33 -50.68 -35.65
N LYS A 429 -65.48 -50.53 -34.35
CA LYS A 429 -64.80 -49.43 -33.64
C LYS A 429 -63.31 -49.45 -33.97
N PRO A 430 -62.75 -48.37 -34.57
CA PRO A 430 -61.37 -48.32 -34.95
C PRO A 430 -60.42 -48.39 -33.74
N ASP A 431 -59.30 -49.09 -33.89
CA ASP A 431 -58.25 -49.20 -32.94
C ASP A 431 -57.06 -48.33 -33.41
N PHE A 432 -56.45 -47.57 -32.54
CA PHE A 432 -55.45 -46.53 -32.89
C PHE A 432 -54.11 -46.82 -32.24
N THR A 433 -53.02 -46.38 -32.91
CA THR A 433 -51.69 -46.23 -32.40
C THR A 433 -51.35 -44.76 -32.37
N TRP A 434 -50.77 -44.27 -31.31
CA TRP A 434 -50.48 -42.88 -31.11
C TRP A 434 -49.18 -42.63 -30.43
N ASP A 435 -48.55 -41.49 -30.78
CA ASP A 435 -47.34 -40.96 -30.21
C ASP A 435 -47.71 -39.56 -29.69
N LEU A 436 -47.58 -39.38 -28.36
CA LEU A 436 -47.92 -38.18 -27.63
C LEU A 436 -46.73 -37.66 -26.91
N GLY A 437 -46.31 -36.46 -27.23
CA GLY A 437 -45.31 -35.70 -26.48
C GLY A 437 -45.95 -34.52 -25.75
N TYR A 438 -45.77 -34.41 -24.48
CA TYR A 438 -46.15 -33.25 -23.72
C TYR A 438 -45.17 -33.05 -22.56
N THR A 439 -45.05 -31.81 -22.07
CA THR A 439 -44.18 -31.47 -20.97
C THR A 439 -44.84 -30.45 -20.04
N VAL A 440 -44.45 -30.42 -18.80
CA VAL A 440 -44.85 -29.39 -17.85
C VAL A 440 -44.19 -28.05 -18.28
N LEU A 441 -44.95 -26.97 -18.26
CA LEU A 441 -44.43 -25.65 -18.62
C LEU A 441 -43.27 -25.26 -17.69
N PRO A 442 -42.04 -25.01 -18.20
CA PRO A 442 -40.88 -24.68 -17.36
C PRO A 442 -40.78 -23.18 -17.09
N ARG A 443 -40.29 -22.81 -15.92
CA ARG A 443 -39.88 -21.47 -15.54
C ARG A 443 -38.38 -21.46 -15.17
N ALA A 444 -37.59 -20.94 -16.08
CA ALA A 444 -36.15 -20.84 -15.89
C ALA A 444 -35.76 -19.47 -15.33
N SER A 445 -34.85 -19.45 -14.37
CA SER A 445 -34.26 -18.24 -13.80
C SER A 445 -32.77 -18.35 -13.65
N HIS A 446 -32.09 -17.23 -13.81
CA HIS A 446 -30.65 -17.11 -13.74
C HIS A 446 -30.29 -15.97 -12.81
N SER A 447 -29.30 -16.14 -11.94
CA SER A 447 -28.85 -15.06 -11.07
C SER A 447 -27.39 -15.22 -10.67
N THR A 448 -26.72 -14.08 -10.49
CA THR A 448 -25.37 -14.02 -9.93
C THR A 448 -25.32 -12.99 -8.81
N GLU A 449 -24.65 -13.34 -7.72
CA GLU A 449 -24.25 -12.42 -6.66
C GLU A 449 -22.73 -12.36 -6.59
N GLY A 450 -22.16 -11.15 -6.71
CA GLY A 450 -20.72 -10.95 -6.69
C GLY A 450 -20.24 -10.15 -5.50
N SER A 451 -19.05 -10.52 -5.02
CA SER A 451 -18.29 -9.82 -4.00
C SER A 451 -16.83 -9.71 -4.43
N ILE A 452 -16.40 -8.51 -4.76
CA ILE A 452 -15.06 -8.20 -5.23
C ILE A 452 -14.33 -7.41 -4.15
N GLU A 453 -13.13 -7.84 -3.77
CA GLU A 453 -12.29 -7.16 -2.77
C GLU A 453 -10.97 -6.75 -3.39
N LEU A 454 -10.52 -5.51 -3.14
CA LEU A 454 -9.16 -5.09 -3.49
C LEU A 454 -8.17 -5.44 -2.38
N GLN A 455 -7.01 -5.95 -2.78
CA GLN A 455 -5.89 -6.06 -1.86
C GLN A 455 -5.46 -4.65 -1.44
N PRO A 456 -5.42 -4.36 -0.12
CA PRO A 456 -5.12 -3.01 0.33
C PRO A 456 -3.70 -2.60 -0.01
N SER A 457 -3.54 -1.43 -0.59
CA SER A 457 -2.26 -0.74 -0.75
C SER A 457 -1.65 -0.42 0.61
N THR A 458 -0.35 -0.20 0.66
CA THR A 458 0.38 0.09 1.89
C THR A 458 1.08 1.44 1.77
N PHE A 459 0.82 2.33 2.71
CA PHE A 459 1.55 3.59 2.83
C PHE A 459 2.88 3.35 3.52
N GLU A 460 3.95 3.79 2.89
CA GLU A 460 5.30 3.76 3.43
C GLU A 460 5.61 5.06 4.19
N VAL A 461 6.31 4.94 5.31
CA VAL A 461 6.58 6.07 6.20
C VAL A 461 8.01 6.57 5.98
N LEU A 462 8.14 7.88 5.69
CA LEU A 462 9.39 8.60 5.59
C LEU A 462 9.73 9.23 6.94
N ASP A 463 10.84 8.81 7.52
CA ASP A 463 11.42 9.42 8.71
C ASP A 463 12.92 9.20 8.76
N ALA A 464 13.66 10.20 9.25
CA ALA A 464 15.09 10.10 9.46
C ALA A 464 15.53 11.06 10.56
N SER A 465 16.57 10.71 11.28
CA SER A 465 17.26 11.58 12.23
C SER A 465 18.61 12.02 11.69
N VAL A 466 19.03 13.23 12.07
CA VAL A 466 20.34 13.77 11.73
C VAL A 466 21.04 14.27 12.99
N ILE A 467 22.30 13.89 13.13
CA ILE A 467 23.19 14.33 14.21
C ILE A 467 24.45 14.86 13.59
N LYS A 468 24.90 16.04 14.03
CA LYS A 468 26.21 16.60 13.67
C LYS A 468 27.09 16.68 14.92
N SER A 469 28.34 16.36 14.79
CA SER A 469 29.32 16.45 15.84
C SER A 469 30.67 16.90 15.34
N TYR A 470 31.48 17.45 16.24
CA TYR A 470 32.86 17.83 15.98
C TYR A 470 33.81 17.03 16.85
N SER A 471 35.00 16.71 16.34
CA SER A 471 36.03 15.99 17.12
C SER A 471 36.57 16.81 18.30
N LYS A 472 36.39 18.15 18.27
CA LYS A 472 36.74 19.06 19.36
C LYS A 472 35.62 20.12 19.46
N THR A 473 35.15 20.38 20.67
CA THR A 473 34.08 21.36 20.94
C THR A 473 34.60 22.63 21.65
N VAL A 474 35.85 22.60 22.15
CA VAL A 474 36.51 23.77 22.77
C VAL A 474 37.85 23.98 22.10
N LEU A 475 38.05 25.18 21.59
CA LEU A 475 39.28 25.59 20.93
C LEU A 475 39.97 26.70 21.73
N PRO A 476 41.23 26.53 22.13
CA PRO A 476 42.07 27.58 22.64
C PRO A 476 42.24 28.69 21.57
N SER A 477 42.10 29.96 21.97
CA SER A 477 42.23 31.10 21.06
C SER A 477 43.66 31.29 20.54
N TYR A 478 43.78 31.96 19.40
CA TYR A 478 45.03 32.36 18.76
C TYR A 478 45.97 31.19 18.43
N ARG A 479 45.43 30.05 18.09
CA ARG A 479 46.16 28.86 17.65
C ARG A 479 45.43 28.12 16.59
N ARG A 480 46.14 27.63 15.60
CA ARG A 480 45.59 26.76 14.57
C ARG A 480 45.10 25.45 15.19
N HIS A 481 43.88 25.06 14.84
CA HIS A 481 43.26 23.80 15.20
C HIS A 481 42.74 23.08 13.98
N ASP A 482 43.11 21.80 13.90
CA ASP A 482 42.56 20.87 12.94
C ASP A 482 41.52 19.97 13.67
N LEU A 483 40.34 19.82 13.13
CA LEU A 483 39.26 18.97 13.66
C LEU A 483 38.46 18.38 12.51
N ASN A 484 37.61 17.41 12.83
CA ASN A 484 36.70 16.80 11.86
C ASN A 484 35.25 17.09 12.26
N ALA A 485 34.43 17.41 11.28
CA ALA A 485 32.98 17.39 11.38
C ALA A 485 32.46 16.05 10.90
N VAL A 486 31.47 15.51 11.60
CA VAL A 486 30.78 14.26 11.27
C VAL A 486 29.28 14.48 11.34
N ILE A 487 28.59 14.21 10.23
CA ILE A 487 27.15 14.23 10.13
C ILE A 487 26.69 12.77 9.97
N THR A 488 25.81 12.34 10.82
CA THR A 488 25.23 10.99 10.79
C THR A 488 23.73 11.11 10.53
N ILE A 489 23.26 10.53 9.44
CA ILE A 489 21.85 10.44 9.08
C ILE A 489 21.41 9.00 9.20
N LYS A 490 20.38 8.74 9.99
CA LYS A 490 19.81 7.40 10.19
C LYS A 490 18.40 7.36 9.60
N ASN A 491 18.14 6.38 8.73
CA ASN A 491 16.80 6.11 8.24
C ASN A 491 15.97 5.45 9.35
N GLU A 492 14.96 6.15 9.84
CA GLU A 492 14.04 5.67 10.88
C GLU A 492 12.66 5.29 10.33
N GLY A 493 12.43 5.52 9.03
CA GLY A 493 11.20 5.17 8.33
C GLY A 493 11.07 3.69 7.99
N SER A 494 10.04 3.37 7.22
CA SER A 494 9.74 2.00 6.76
C SER A 494 10.28 1.71 5.36
N SER A 495 10.63 2.73 4.59
CA SER A 495 11.08 2.64 3.20
C SER A 495 12.53 3.06 3.04
N PRO A 496 13.29 2.55 2.05
CA PRO A 496 14.64 3.00 1.75
C PRO A 496 14.67 4.46 1.30
N ILE A 497 15.62 5.25 1.80
CA ILE A 497 15.87 6.59 1.29
C ILE A 497 16.75 6.47 0.05
N ASN A 498 16.25 6.97 -1.08
CA ASN A 498 16.92 6.86 -2.37
C ASN A 498 17.64 8.14 -2.83
N ALA A 499 17.12 9.28 -2.44
CA ALA A 499 17.78 10.56 -2.75
C ALA A 499 17.66 11.53 -1.58
N MET A 500 18.66 12.38 -1.43
CA MET A 500 18.67 13.47 -0.46
C MET A 500 19.43 14.69 -0.92
N ARG A 501 19.06 15.83 -0.37
CA ARG A 501 19.76 17.09 -0.46
C ARG A 501 20.10 17.54 0.95
N LEU A 502 21.36 17.84 1.19
CA LEU A 502 21.84 18.28 2.50
C LEU A 502 22.43 19.69 2.35
N THR A 503 22.09 20.55 3.30
CA THR A 503 22.66 21.88 3.47
C THR A 503 23.28 21.94 4.85
N ASP A 504 24.58 22.21 4.92
CA ASP A 504 25.34 22.27 6.17
C ASP A 504 26.07 23.61 6.24
N ASP A 505 25.72 24.41 7.24
CA ASP A 505 26.39 25.67 7.50
C ASP A 505 27.65 25.44 8.36
N ILE A 506 28.78 25.88 7.81
CA ILE A 506 30.11 25.87 8.43
C ILE A 506 30.37 27.28 8.95
N PRO A 507 30.56 27.45 10.27
CA PRO A 507 30.83 28.76 10.85
C PRO A 507 32.07 29.46 10.27
N GLY A 508 32.08 30.80 10.23
CA GLY A 508 33.18 31.61 9.68
C GLY A 508 34.49 31.51 10.45
N LEU A 509 34.50 30.82 11.58
CA LEU A 509 35.69 30.44 12.31
C LEU A 509 36.61 29.49 11.53
N PHE A 510 36.06 28.73 10.56
CA PHE A 510 36.75 27.72 9.79
C PHE A 510 37.02 28.16 8.34
N ASP A 511 38.15 27.74 7.82
CA ASP A 511 38.41 27.74 6.41
C ASP A 511 37.42 26.80 5.69
N ALA A 512 37.11 27.11 4.41
CA ALA A 512 36.31 26.25 3.56
C ALA A 512 36.98 24.88 3.38
N PRO A 513 36.32 23.76 3.69
CA PRO A 513 36.88 22.46 3.36
C PRO A 513 36.97 22.24 1.87
N ALA A 514 37.89 21.40 1.40
CA ALA A 514 37.91 21.02 -0.02
C ALA A 514 36.87 19.92 -0.29
N ALA A 515 36.19 20.01 -1.45
CA ALA A 515 35.15 19.04 -1.81
C ALA A 515 35.69 17.61 -1.95
N GLU A 516 36.96 17.47 -2.31
CA GLU A 516 37.68 16.18 -2.42
C GLU A 516 38.00 15.52 -1.10
N ASP A 517 37.99 16.29 0.01
CA ASP A 517 38.25 15.77 1.36
C ASP A 517 36.97 15.26 2.06
N ILE A 518 35.82 15.36 1.39
CA ILE A 518 34.54 14.92 1.94
C ILE A 518 34.36 13.42 1.70
N SER A 519 34.26 12.66 2.78
CA SER A 519 33.99 11.23 2.75
C SER A 519 32.53 10.95 3.10
N VAL A 520 31.86 10.13 2.28
CA VAL A 520 30.46 9.72 2.46
C VAL A 520 30.38 8.21 2.50
N LYS A 521 29.81 7.65 3.58
CA LYS A 521 29.73 6.19 3.80
C LYS A 521 28.33 5.74 4.17
N VAL A 522 27.93 4.59 3.66
CA VAL A 522 26.76 3.84 4.15
C VAL A 522 27.26 2.63 4.95
N GLY A 523 27.09 2.68 6.27
CA GLY A 523 27.75 1.71 7.14
C GLY A 523 29.27 1.79 7.00
N ASN A 524 29.88 0.72 6.49
CA ASN A 524 31.34 0.64 6.27
C ASN A 524 31.75 0.84 4.81
N SER A 525 30.82 1.08 3.90
CA SER A 525 31.09 1.20 2.46
C SER A 525 31.13 2.66 2.04
N ASP A 526 32.22 3.06 1.38
CA ASP A 526 32.34 4.40 0.80
C ASP A 526 31.44 4.54 -0.41
N LEU A 527 30.77 5.69 -0.55
CA LEU A 527 30.03 6.06 -1.76
C LEU A 527 31.00 6.56 -2.83
N THR A 528 30.65 6.29 -4.07
CA THR A 528 31.42 6.74 -5.23
C THR A 528 31.01 8.17 -5.65
N GLU A 529 31.89 8.88 -6.37
CA GLU A 529 31.61 10.22 -6.91
C GLU A 529 30.37 10.27 -7.84
N ALA A 530 29.96 9.12 -8.38
CA ALA A 530 28.72 9.03 -9.17
C ALA A 530 27.46 9.10 -8.30
N GLN A 531 27.55 8.77 -7.01
CA GLN A 531 26.43 8.69 -6.09
C GLN A 531 26.20 9.97 -5.29
N PHE A 532 27.20 10.83 -5.16
CA PHE A 532 27.05 12.14 -4.51
C PHE A 532 27.79 13.25 -5.24
N LYS A 533 27.34 14.49 -5.01
CA LYS A 533 27.99 15.71 -5.44
C LYS A 533 28.02 16.67 -4.26
N ALA A 534 29.17 17.27 -3.98
CA ALA A 534 29.35 18.28 -2.97
C ALA A 534 29.76 19.62 -3.60
N GLU A 535 29.16 20.71 -3.16
CA GLU A 535 29.45 22.06 -3.57
C GLU A 535 29.58 22.95 -2.32
N ILE A 536 30.64 23.75 -2.26
CA ILE A 536 30.89 24.67 -1.16
C ILE A 536 30.75 26.10 -1.67
N SER A 537 29.92 26.87 -1.03
CA SER A 537 29.70 28.29 -1.34
C SER A 537 30.01 29.18 -0.13
N ALA A 538 30.44 30.40 -0.40
CA ALA A 538 30.63 31.38 0.65
C ALA A 538 29.29 31.86 1.23
N GLY A 539 29.27 32.13 2.53
CA GLY A 539 28.09 32.53 3.26
C GLY A 539 27.34 31.37 3.89
N VAL A 540 26.40 31.65 4.79
CA VAL A 540 25.54 30.70 5.51
C VAL A 540 24.09 30.88 5.10
N THR A 541 23.34 29.80 5.01
CA THR A 541 21.96 29.77 4.48
C THR A 541 20.92 29.46 5.53
N ILE A 542 21.25 28.70 6.58
CA ILE A 542 20.33 28.33 7.63
C ILE A 542 20.35 29.39 8.75
N GLU A 543 19.22 30.02 9.04
CA GLU A 543 19.12 31.02 10.10
C GLU A 543 18.93 30.38 11.48
N LYS A 544 19.93 30.47 12.34
CA LYS A 544 19.92 30.06 13.75
C LYS A 544 20.52 31.17 14.63
N GLU A 545 20.14 31.23 15.89
CA GLU A 545 20.52 32.29 16.83
C GLU A 545 22.03 32.33 17.18
N LEU A 546 22.68 31.17 17.27
CA LEU A 546 24.08 31.04 17.63
C LEU A 546 24.98 30.96 16.39
N ARG A 547 25.34 32.10 15.82
CA ARG A 547 26.26 32.20 14.68
C ARG A 547 27.49 33.02 15.04
N SER A 548 28.55 32.81 14.24
CA SER A 548 29.73 33.67 14.29
C SER A 548 29.31 35.14 14.00
N PRO A 549 29.68 36.11 14.84
CA PRO A 549 29.35 37.51 14.65
C PRO A 549 29.84 38.06 13.28
N ASP A 550 30.87 37.48 12.71
CA ASP A 550 31.50 37.95 11.47
C ASP A 550 30.76 37.51 10.22
N GLY A 551 29.68 36.67 10.34
CA GLY A 551 28.78 36.30 9.24
C GLY A 551 29.41 35.56 8.05
N ALA A 552 30.73 35.52 8.02
CA ALA A 552 31.54 34.94 6.95
C ALA A 552 31.76 33.46 7.20
N GLY A 553 30.75 32.66 6.92
CA GLY A 553 30.87 31.21 6.93
C GLY A 553 30.82 30.62 5.53
N HIS A 554 30.65 29.34 5.46
CA HIS A 554 30.49 28.59 4.22
C HIS A 554 29.26 27.70 4.33
N THR A 555 28.64 27.42 3.19
CA THR A 555 27.58 26.40 3.10
C THR A 555 28.08 25.26 2.24
N LEU A 556 28.04 24.06 2.82
CA LEU A 556 28.21 22.80 2.10
C LEU A 556 26.84 22.32 1.62
N ASN A 557 26.62 22.32 0.32
CA ASN A 557 25.45 21.74 -0.34
C ASN A 557 25.83 20.39 -0.93
N MET A 558 25.10 19.35 -0.55
CA MET A 558 25.32 18.01 -1.07
C MET A 558 24.03 17.46 -1.69
N THR A 559 24.20 16.77 -2.81
CA THR A 559 23.15 15.96 -3.42
C THR A 559 23.62 14.52 -3.48
N ILE A 560 22.83 13.60 -2.90
CA ILE A 560 23.18 12.19 -2.76
C ILE A 560 22.04 11.35 -3.34
N GLY A 561 22.39 10.36 -4.17
CA GLY A 561 21.42 9.42 -4.73
C GLY A 561 20.63 9.93 -5.95
N LEU A 562 20.82 11.17 -6.43
CA LEU A 562 20.04 11.71 -7.55
C LEU A 562 20.34 11.05 -8.91
N ARG A 563 21.57 10.62 -9.14
CA ARG A 563 21.99 9.96 -10.39
C ARG A 563 21.93 8.43 -10.28
N SER A 564 22.27 7.91 -9.12
CA SER A 564 22.23 6.50 -8.77
C SER A 564 21.59 6.37 -7.39
N PRO A 565 20.44 5.71 -7.25
CA PRO A 565 19.71 5.64 -5.98
C PRO A 565 20.59 5.16 -4.84
N LEU A 566 20.45 5.79 -3.67
CA LEU A 566 21.28 5.51 -2.49
C LEU A 566 20.90 4.17 -1.84
N HIS A 567 19.60 3.82 -1.85
CA HIS A 567 19.05 2.62 -1.19
C HIS A 567 19.41 2.50 0.30
N LEU A 568 19.40 3.63 1.03
CA LEU A 568 19.62 3.61 2.47
C LEU A 568 18.44 2.92 3.15
N SER A 569 18.56 1.64 3.43
CA SER A 569 17.51 0.80 4.03
C SER A 569 17.11 1.27 5.42
N PRO A 570 15.89 0.95 5.90
CA PRO A 570 15.44 1.20 7.26
C PRO A 570 16.45 0.74 8.32
N GLY A 571 16.71 1.60 9.32
CA GLY A 571 17.67 1.37 10.40
C GLY A 571 19.15 1.52 10.02
N LYS A 572 19.48 1.75 8.76
CA LYS A 572 20.87 2.01 8.31
C LYS A 572 21.23 3.47 8.45
N THR A 573 22.56 3.73 8.53
CA THR A 573 23.14 5.06 8.70
C THR A 573 23.98 5.45 7.49
N LEU A 574 23.86 6.71 7.12
CA LEU A 574 24.78 7.42 6.23
C LEU A 574 25.66 8.32 7.11
N THR A 575 26.96 8.31 6.88
CA THR A 575 27.93 9.17 7.59
C THR A 575 28.66 10.03 6.57
N ILE A 576 28.65 11.33 6.80
CA ILE A 576 29.40 12.33 6.04
C ILE A 576 30.46 12.87 6.98
N SER A 577 31.72 12.88 6.57
CA SER A 577 32.83 13.43 7.36
C SER A 577 33.74 14.28 6.50
N TYR A 578 34.20 15.39 7.06
CA TYR A 578 35.13 16.29 6.40
C TYR A 578 36.03 17.02 7.42
N PRO A 579 37.29 17.34 7.04
CA PRO A 579 38.20 18.09 7.90
C PRO A 579 37.83 19.59 7.93
N LEU A 580 38.05 20.20 9.10
CA LEU A 580 37.92 21.64 9.29
C LEU A 580 39.20 22.19 9.91
N VAL A 581 39.59 23.38 9.45
CA VAL A 581 40.76 24.12 9.93
C VAL A 581 40.29 25.43 10.52
N ALA A 582 40.56 25.66 11.81
CA ALA A 582 40.43 26.98 12.43
C ALA A 582 41.83 27.60 12.52
N PRO A 583 42.20 28.54 11.60
CA PRO A 583 43.55 29.01 11.54
C PRO A 583 43.96 29.90 12.73
N ASP A 584 43.06 30.79 13.16
CA ASP A 584 43.30 31.72 14.27
C ASP A 584 42.01 32.11 14.99
N PRO A 585 41.41 31.16 15.78
CA PRO A 585 40.15 31.44 16.45
C PRO A 585 40.25 32.58 17.45
N SER A 586 39.41 33.61 17.28
CA SER A 586 39.32 34.76 18.15
C SER A 586 38.41 34.52 19.35
N PRO A 587 38.71 34.99 20.54
CA PRO A 587 37.81 34.95 21.70
C PRO A 587 36.49 35.71 21.48
N GLY A 588 36.39 36.59 20.49
CA GLY A 588 35.16 37.24 20.09
C GLY A 588 34.11 36.27 19.57
N ASN A 589 34.50 35.07 19.13
CA ASN A 589 33.64 33.97 18.73
C ASN A 589 33.47 32.98 19.88
N GLU A 590 32.94 33.41 21.04
CA GLU A 590 32.79 32.56 22.22
C GLU A 590 32.02 31.29 21.94
N GLU A 591 30.93 31.39 21.18
CA GLU A 591 30.12 30.25 20.77
C GLU A 591 29.72 30.41 19.30
N VAL A 592 29.99 29.39 18.51
CA VAL A 592 29.57 29.30 17.10
C VAL A 592 28.78 28.01 16.87
N ALA A 593 27.73 28.10 16.06
CA ALA A 593 26.83 27.01 15.75
C ALA A 593 26.99 26.57 14.29
N GLY A 594 26.87 25.27 14.05
CA GLY A 594 26.90 24.69 12.70
C GLY A 594 25.64 23.88 12.42
N PRO A 595 24.52 24.53 12.09
CA PRO A 595 23.26 23.85 11.82
C PRO A 595 23.31 23.06 10.52
N VAL A 596 22.52 21.98 10.46
CA VAL A 596 22.36 21.12 9.28
C VAL A 596 20.86 20.91 9.02
N ARG A 597 20.48 21.02 7.77
CA ARG A 597 19.17 20.67 7.24
C ARG A 597 19.33 19.68 6.10
N PHE A 598 18.45 18.71 5.99
CA PHE A 598 18.40 17.86 4.82
C PHE A 598 16.96 17.53 4.42
N GLU A 599 16.77 17.31 3.13
CA GLU A 599 15.55 16.89 2.49
C GLU A 599 15.79 15.55 1.81
N PHE A 600 14.85 14.62 1.91
CA PHE A 600 15.01 13.29 1.36
C PHE A 600 13.68 12.72 0.86
N CYS A 601 13.77 11.74 -0.05
CA CYS A 601 12.63 10.99 -0.57
C CYS A 601 13.01 9.52 -0.80
N CYS A 602 11.99 8.66 -0.84
CA CYS A 602 12.16 7.25 -1.21
C CYS A 602 11.87 7.01 -2.69
N GLU A 603 10.89 7.69 -3.25
CA GLU A 603 10.49 7.59 -4.64
C GLU A 603 10.98 8.80 -5.43
N LYS A 604 11.25 8.62 -6.72
CA LYS A 604 11.76 9.67 -7.59
C LYS A 604 10.86 10.91 -7.63
N TYR A 605 9.56 10.71 -7.58
CA TYR A 605 8.53 11.74 -7.64
C TYR A 605 7.69 11.83 -6.37
N GLY A 606 8.08 11.12 -5.32
CA GLY A 606 7.41 11.11 -4.03
C GLY A 606 7.56 12.42 -3.24
N PRO A 607 6.87 12.54 -2.12
CA PRO A 607 6.97 13.69 -1.25
C PRO A 607 8.39 13.81 -0.68
N MET A 608 8.84 15.07 -0.55
CA MET A 608 10.12 15.39 0.10
C MET A 608 9.88 15.59 1.59
N CYS A 609 10.62 14.87 2.42
CA CYS A 609 10.61 15.03 3.86
C CYS A 609 11.83 15.86 4.28
N ALA A 610 11.62 16.93 5.05
CA ALA A 610 12.69 17.79 5.57
C ALA A 610 12.95 17.49 7.06
N ARG A 611 14.22 17.42 7.44
CA ARG A 611 14.66 17.31 8.84
C ARG A 611 15.84 18.24 9.10
N GLU A 612 15.93 18.70 10.34
CA GLU A 612 17.03 19.51 10.83
C GLU A 612 17.66 18.85 12.05
N VAL A 613 18.90 19.21 12.37
CA VAL A 613 19.54 18.78 13.61
C VAL A 613 18.79 19.35 14.80
N GLU A 614 18.31 18.47 15.70
CA GLU A 614 17.60 18.86 16.92
C GLU A 614 18.50 19.61 17.89
N GLU A 615 19.70 19.06 18.12
CA GLU A 615 20.73 19.67 18.96
C GLU A 615 21.85 20.21 18.06
N VAL A 616 21.82 21.50 17.78
CA VAL A 616 22.85 22.15 16.98
C VAL A 616 24.18 22.10 17.73
N PRO A 617 25.26 21.53 17.12
CA PRO A 617 26.53 21.42 17.80
C PRO A 617 27.21 22.79 17.90
N ILE A 618 27.70 23.09 19.10
CA ILE A 618 28.33 24.35 19.45
C ILE A 618 29.81 24.15 19.66
N ILE A 619 30.62 25.04 19.06
CA ILE A 619 32.05 25.14 19.33
C ILE A 619 32.30 26.40 20.14
N ARG A 620 33.12 26.29 21.18
CA ARG A 620 33.49 27.37 22.09
C ARG A 620 34.94 27.75 21.90
N VAL A 621 35.24 29.02 21.73
CA VAL A 621 36.61 29.54 21.73
C VAL A 621 36.93 30.08 23.12
N ARG A 622 37.96 29.55 23.76
CA ARG A 622 38.37 30.01 25.09
C ARG A 622 39.76 30.61 25.06
N HIS A 623 39.87 31.82 25.61
CA HIS A 623 41.15 32.45 25.82
C HIS A 623 41.71 32.05 27.20
N HIS A 624 42.89 31.47 27.18
CA HIS A 624 43.62 31.13 28.38
C HIS A 624 44.75 32.13 28.62
N ARG A 625 44.53 33.08 29.51
CA ARG A 625 45.56 34.04 29.91
C ARG A 625 46.55 33.39 30.88
N ARG A 626 47.83 33.45 30.53
CA ARG A 626 48.88 33.21 31.50
C ARG A 626 49.13 34.54 32.22
N ASN A 627 49.00 34.51 33.51
CA ASN A 627 49.29 35.65 34.36
C ASN A 627 49.89 35.11 35.68
N PHE A 628 51.00 35.67 36.09
CA PHE A 628 51.64 35.29 37.32
C PHE A 628 52.26 36.47 38.00
N SER A 629 52.41 36.39 39.30
CA SER A 629 53.18 37.35 40.10
C SER A 629 54.32 36.60 40.81
N ALA A 630 55.43 37.25 40.94
CA ALA A 630 56.55 36.73 41.65
C ALA A 630 57.14 37.79 42.57
N GLY A 631 57.48 37.40 43.77
CA GLY A 631 58.11 38.28 44.75
C GLY A 631 59.23 37.59 45.50
N LYS A 632 60.24 38.32 45.95
CA LYS A 632 61.33 37.81 46.79
C LYS A 632 61.52 38.69 48.01
N SER A 633 61.64 38.06 49.13
CA SER A 633 61.94 38.70 50.43
C SER A 633 63.11 38.04 51.08
N VAL A 634 63.93 38.78 51.71
CA VAL A 634 65.15 38.28 52.46
C VAL A 634 65.05 38.79 53.86
N MET A 635 65.12 37.83 54.83
CA MET A 635 65.01 38.12 56.27
C MET A 635 66.26 37.58 56.98
N PRO A 636 66.90 38.40 57.84
CA PRO A 636 67.98 37.90 58.66
C PRO A 636 67.44 36.95 59.73
N MET A 637 68.05 35.81 59.86
CA MET A 637 67.78 34.85 60.92
C MET A 637 68.70 35.09 62.12
N GLY A 638 68.30 34.67 63.34
CA GLY A 638 69.14 34.83 64.50
C GLY A 638 70.48 34.14 64.33
N GLY A 639 71.61 34.93 64.41
CA GLY A 639 72.98 34.49 64.21
C GLY A 639 73.67 35.20 63.05
N LYS A 640 75.01 35.43 63.14
CA LYS A 640 75.77 36.09 62.10
C LYS A 640 75.78 35.31 60.78
N GLY A 641 75.34 35.97 59.66
CA GLY A 641 75.48 35.48 58.31
C GLY A 641 74.43 34.45 57.84
N ARG A 642 73.31 34.30 58.62
CA ARG A 642 72.19 33.43 58.23
C ARG A 642 71.00 34.28 57.76
N TYR A 643 70.42 33.92 56.61
CA TYR A 643 69.26 34.56 56.02
C TYR A 643 68.23 33.54 55.56
N GLU A 644 66.94 33.83 55.70
CA GLU A 644 65.89 33.12 55.07
C GLU A 644 65.46 33.94 53.80
N VAL A 645 65.40 33.25 52.72
CA VAL A 645 64.91 33.82 51.40
C VAL A 645 63.55 33.23 51.09
N LEU A 646 62.56 34.01 51.06
CA LEU A 646 61.21 33.62 50.63
C LEU A 646 61.01 34.04 49.22
N ILE A 647 60.74 33.13 48.29
CA ILE A 647 60.29 33.40 46.93
C ILE A 647 58.85 33.01 46.89
N LEU A 648 57.98 33.95 46.55
CA LEU A 648 56.55 33.75 46.31
C LEU A 648 56.35 33.73 44.80
N PHE A 649 55.70 32.71 44.31
CA PHE A 649 55.20 32.62 42.93
C PHE A 649 53.73 32.31 43.00
N GLU A 650 52.87 33.04 42.26
CA GLU A 650 51.46 32.87 42.27
C GLU A 650 50.93 32.87 40.84
N ASN A 651 50.20 31.82 40.44
CA ASN A 651 49.53 31.74 39.16
C ASN A 651 48.19 32.47 39.20
N ASN A 652 48.14 33.71 38.73
CA ASN A 652 46.93 34.55 38.64
C ASN A 652 46.24 34.40 37.30
N GLY A 653 46.67 33.48 36.47
CA GLY A 653 46.11 33.19 35.14
C GLY A 653 44.86 32.32 35.18
N ASP A 654 44.32 32.06 34.03
CA ASP A 654 43.08 31.23 33.82
C ASP A 654 43.37 29.75 33.61
N THR A 655 44.66 29.38 33.48
CA THR A 655 45.14 28.02 33.19
C THR A 655 46.31 27.64 34.09
N ALA A 656 46.49 26.36 34.33
CA ALA A 656 47.69 25.84 34.96
C ALA A 656 48.94 26.22 34.15
N LEU A 657 50.03 26.55 34.85
CA LEU A 657 51.32 26.78 34.25
C LEU A 657 52.16 25.48 34.35
N GLN A 658 52.70 25.06 33.24
CA GLN A 658 53.56 23.85 33.16
C GLN A 658 55.03 24.25 33.06
N ASP A 659 55.90 23.42 33.56
CA ASP A 659 57.35 23.56 33.48
C ASP A 659 57.85 24.92 33.98
N VAL A 660 57.32 25.34 35.12
CA VAL A 660 57.71 26.61 35.74
C VAL A 660 59.12 26.53 36.29
N CYS A 661 60.01 27.37 35.79
CA CYS A 661 61.41 27.47 36.26
C CYS A 661 61.59 28.77 37.02
N ILE A 662 61.93 28.66 38.32
CA ILE A 662 62.30 29.81 39.17
C ILE A 662 63.83 29.82 39.32
N ASN A 663 64.48 30.86 38.80
CA ASN A 663 65.93 31.03 38.89
C ASN A 663 66.28 32.12 39.90
N ASP A 664 67.06 31.76 40.93
CA ASP A 664 67.58 32.70 41.88
C ASP A 664 69.08 32.63 41.96
N THR A 665 69.73 33.78 41.93
CA THR A 665 71.16 33.88 41.98
C THR A 665 71.59 34.36 43.36
N LEU A 666 72.45 33.57 44.03
CA LEU A 666 73.10 33.91 45.30
C LEU A 666 74.49 34.44 45.03
N PRO A 667 74.88 35.62 45.64
CA PRO A 667 76.27 36.12 45.59
C PRO A 667 77.31 35.13 46.06
N SER A 668 78.55 35.26 45.63
CA SER A 668 79.63 34.33 45.89
C SER A 668 79.89 34.09 47.39
N ASN A 669 79.45 34.97 48.26
CA ASN A 669 79.63 34.88 49.71
C ASN A 669 78.46 34.11 50.41
N PHE A 670 77.50 33.61 49.66
CA PHE A 670 76.32 32.89 50.17
C PHE A 670 76.27 31.48 49.59
N GLU A 671 75.79 30.55 50.41
CA GLU A 671 75.56 29.18 50.04
C GLU A 671 74.19 28.74 50.51
N LEU A 672 73.46 28.09 49.62
CA LEU A 672 72.16 27.47 49.92
C LEU A 672 72.35 26.28 50.83
N LYS A 673 71.77 26.31 52.05
CA LYS A 673 71.93 25.25 53.05
C LYS A 673 70.76 24.28 53.05
N ASP A 674 69.57 24.82 52.88
CA ASP A 674 68.31 24.07 52.89
C ASP A 674 67.23 24.81 52.06
N TRP A 675 66.32 24.08 51.55
CA TRP A 675 65.21 24.61 50.79
C TRP A 675 63.93 23.78 50.88
N SER A 676 62.79 24.35 50.76
CA SER A 676 61.49 23.66 50.64
C SER A 676 60.54 24.46 49.77
N VAL A 677 59.69 23.77 49.01
CA VAL A 677 58.63 24.41 48.22
C VAL A 677 57.33 23.97 48.80
N ARG A 678 56.43 24.91 48.94
CA ARG A 678 55.08 24.68 49.45
C ARG A 678 54.05 25.19 48.42
N GLY A 679 53.04 24.36 48.09
CA GLY A 679 51.97 24.70 47.25
C GLY A 679 50.74 25.30 48.00
N ALA A 680 49.58 25.29 47.37
CA ALA A 680 48.33 25.75 47.93
C ALA A 680 48.05 25.07 49.31
N GLY A 681 47.54 25.81 50.26
CA GLY A 681 47.23 25.31 51.60
C GLY A 681 48.47 24.96 52.44
N ARG A 682 49.66 25.42 52.04
CA ARG A 682 50.94 25.21 52.68
C ARG A 682 51.44 23.74 52.73
N SER A 683 50.89 22.90 51.85
CA SER A 683 51.39 21.51 51.66
C SER A 683 52.79 21.51 51.06
N GLN A 684 53.68 20.65 51.56
CA GLN A 684 55.02 20.48 50.99
C GLN A 684 54.90 19.84 49.60
N ARG A 685 55.69 20.32 48.63
CA ARG A 685 55.79 19.78 47.30
C ARG A 685 57.10 19.00 47.14
N ASP A 686 56.96 17.69 46.90
CA ASP A 686 58.09 16.78 46.70
C ASP A 686 58.42 16.55 45.22
N ASP A 687 57.59 17.11 44.32
CA ASP A 687 57.70 17.02 42.85
C ASP A 687 58.59 18.09 42.21
N VAL A 688 59.23 18.92 43.06
CA VAL A 688 60.09 20.02 42.58
C VAL A 688 61.52 19.57 42.59
N THR A 689 62.25 19.83 41.53
CA THR A 689 63.69 19.56 41.41
C THR A 689 64.54 20.85 41.50
N LEU A 690 65.70 20.78 42.09
CA LEU A 690 66.65 21.87 42.19
C LEU A 690 67.93 21.56 41.43
N GLU A 691 68.31 22.43 40.51
CA GLU A 691 69.61 22.41 39.88
C GLU A 691 70.44 23.62 40.35
N THR A 692 71.67 23.38 40.80
CA THR A 692 72.55 24.42 41.26
C THR A 692 73.86 24.45 40.42
N SER A 693 74.13 25.58 39.83
CA SER A 693 75.36 25.85 39.06
C SER A 693 76.20 26.92 39.79
N LYS A 694 77.51 26.67 39.93
CA LYS A 694 78.45 27.60 40.57
C LYS A 694 79.27 28.33 39.57
N SER A 695 79.39 29.68 39.75
CA SER A 695 80.26 30.58 38.97
C SER A 695 81.16 31.41 39.91
N GLU A 696 82.12 32.12 39.36
CA GLU A 696 83.02 33.03 40.15
C GLU A 696 82.23 34.18 40.82
N SER A 697 81.04 34.54 40.28
CA SER A 697 80.18 35.61 40.82
C SER A 697 79.11 35.13 41.81
N GLY A 698 78.99 33.79 42.03
CA GLY A 698 77.98 33.22 42.91
C GLY A 698 77.42 31.88 42.45
N SER A 699 76.26 31.46 42.99
CA SER A 699 75.54 30.25 42.57
C SER A 699 74.17 30.61 42.03
N SER A 700 73.82 29.99 40.90
CA SER A 700 72.48 30.05 40.33
C SER A 700 71.73 28.78 40.72
N ASN A 701 70.56 28.96 41.29
CA ASN A 701 69.66 27.89 41.73
C ASN A 701 68.42 27.94 40.92
N VAL A 702 68.06 26.83 40.24
CA VAL A 702 66.89 26.73 39.38
C VAL A 702 65.98 25.68 39.95
N TRP A 703 64.82 26.09 40.40
CA TRP A 703 63.75 25.18 40.81
C TRP A 703 62.84 24.91 39.65
N SER A 704 62.66 23.69 39.23
CA SER A 704 61.73 23.25 38.20
C SER A 704 60.49 22.65 38.86
N ILE A 705 59.35 23.26 38.60
CA ILE A 705 58.04 22.92 39.13
C ILE A 705 57.20 22.41 37.97
N PRO A 706 56.81 21.13 37.94
CA PRO A 706 56.11 20.55 36.81
C PRO A 706 54.77 21.26 36.47
N VAL A 707 53.95 21.56 37.46
CA VAL A 707 52.65 22.23 37.27
C VAL A 707 52.37 23.16 38.45
N VAL A 708 51.91 24.36 38.17
CA VAL A 708 51.34 25.29 39.17
C VAL A 708 49.88 25.56 38.75
N GLU A 709 48.96 25.07 39.57
CA GLU A 709 47.55 25.17 39.28
C GLU A 709 47.03 26.64 39.31
N LYS A 710 45.84 26.88 38.72
CA LYS A 710 45.17 28.18 38.77
C LYS A 710 44.91 28.59 40.24
N GLY A 711 45.41 29.78 40.62
CA GLY A 711 45.25 30.28 41.95
C GLY A 711 46.23 29.68 43.00
N GLU A 712 47.18 28.89 42.56
CA GLU A 712 48.26 28.36 43.38
C GLU A 712 49.46 29.31 43.42
#